data_f670eebab0511a9a031e7d32cc8609a4
#
_entry.id   f670eebab0511a9a031e7d32cc8609a4
#
_cell.length_a   1.000
_cell.length_b   1.000
_cell.length_c   1.000
_cell.angle_alpha   90.00
_cell.angle_beta   90.00
_cell.angle_gamma   90.00
#
_symmetry.space_group_name_H-M   'P 1'
#
loop_
_entity.id
_entity.type
_entity.pdbx_description
1 polymer ?
#
loop_
_entity_poly.entity_id
_entity_poly.type
_entity_poly.pdbx_seq_one_letter_code
_entity_poly.pdbx_strand_id
1 'polypeptide(L)'
;MPQPLNPRLRLLFAFLPLPFLLVALLYAGGFISQLLDNYQVWTAAGGTPGDGTSPSLPSPAIQDCLQILTRFPYCLYVFILAAGVLLYLAVLLYRMKWDQHGTHDKERNITYSDQGTYGTSGYMTDAERKLVLELVTDLSHNRGILLGKLNGKAVCLPENTRLNRNVAVFGASGSMKSRAYARNAVFQSVRRGESLIITDPKSELYGDLRVYLEQNGYLVRVFNLIHPENSDSWNCLAEVTGMEASDLDGLSSVKDTEIMAQLFCDVILKNTQTDKGNRFWDDSEMNLLKALVLYVALGYPPEGRNIGEVYKLLTLCTETEINGMFEMLPVTHPAKAPYNLFLRASNDVRSGVITGLGTRLQVFQSTLIRQMTSHNEIDLTLPGRRKCAYFCITSDQDSTFDFLSSLFMSFIFIKLVRYADSHGENGKLPIPVHILAVELANGGCTIADLTKKISTIRSRQLSISCIFQNLPQMQNRYPNNQWAEIIGNCDTQLFLGCTDDTTARYISDRSGDVSINVASQSQHLNSIRLSDYTPEYRETRSTGRRKLMTPDEVLRLPLDQALIILRGQKILKVEKFDYTLHPESKKLVSCRATDHVPEWRRREQSGTSGKPTTSRTSSPDSAGEAETSSSRREDSYPSPLSQPGDHLKNKNRIIQTDKKSILS
;
A
#
# COMPACT_ATOMS: atom_id res chain seq x y z
N MET A 1 39.04 -3.02 -17.09
CA MET A 1 39.32 -4.44 -17.32
C MET A 1 38.65 -4.86 -18.60
N PRO A 2 39.31 -5.60 -19.54
CA PRO A 2 38.71 -5.99 -20.79
C PRO A 2 37.52 -6.92 -20.51
N GLN A 3 36.41 -6.68 -21.19
CA GLN A 3 35.19 -7.48 -21.07
C GLN A 3 35.49 -8.96 -21.36
N PRO A 4 34.95 -9.91 -20.56
CA PRO A 4 35.12 -11.32 -20.81
C PRO A 4 34.43 -11.69 -22.14
N LEU A 5 35.22 -12.25 -23.05
CA LEU A 5 34.75 -12.75 -24.35
C LEU A 5 33.53 -13.67 -24.19
N ASN A 6 32.55 -13.51 -25.08
CA ASN A 6 31.36 -14.33 -25.18
C ASN A 6 31.73 -15.83 -25.09
N PRO A 7 31.05 -16.68 -24.28
CA PRO A 7 31.39 -18.09 -24.10
C PRO A 7 31.42 -18.88 -25.43
N ARG A 8 30.64 -18.51 -26.43
CA ARG A 8 30.68 -19.09 -27.76
C ARG A 8 31.97 -18.72 -28.53
N LEU A 9 32.47 -17.50 -28.33
CA LEU A 9 33.75 -17.07 -28.92
C LEU A 9 34.92 -17.77 -28.25
N ARG A 10 34.90 -17.99 -26.93
CA ARG A 10 35.93 -18.72 -26.19
C ARG A 10 36.01 -20.18 -26.62
N LEU A 11 34.86 -20.85 -26.86
CA LEU A 11 34.81 -22.19 -27.45
C LEU A 11 35.42 -22.21 -28.86
N LEU A 12 35.07 -21.25 -29.70
CA LEU A 12 35.61 -21.15 -31.08
C LEU A 12 37.12 -20.98 -31.07
N PHE A 13 37.67 -20.11 -30.17
CA PHE A 13 39.13 -19.95 -30.02
C PHE A 13 39.81 -21.18 -29.41
N ALA A 14 39.15 -21.97 -28.57
CA ALA A 14 39.70 -23.21 -28.03
C ALA A 14 39.79 -24.33 -29.07
N PHE A 15 38.86 -24.38 -30.03
CA PHE A 15 38.85 -25.40 -31.10
C PHE A 15 39.65 -24.99 -32.36
N LEU A 16 39.92 -23.69 -32.55
CA LEU A 16 40.65 -23.17 -33.71
C LEU A 16 42.05 -23.79 -33.88
N PRO A 17 42.91 -24.01 -32.85
CA PRO A 17 44.24 -24.59 -32.99
C PRO A 17 44.23 -26.11 -33.18
N LEU A 18 43.09 -26.80 -32.97
CA LEU A 18 43.02 -28.26 -32.98
C LEU A 18 43.43 -28.90 -34.33
N PRO A 19 42.94 -28.44 -35.51
CA PRO A 19 43.37 -28.95 -36.78
C PRO A 19 44.84 -28.72 -37.07
N PHE A 20 45.40 -27.55 -36.67
CA PHE A 20 46.82 -27.24 -36.83
C PHE A 20 47.70 -28.10 -35.94
N LEU A 21 47.23 -28.41 -34.71
CA LEU A 21 47.94 -29.27 -33.77
C LEU A 21 47.92 -30.72 -34.25
N LEU A 22 46.84 -31.19 -34.86
CA LEU A 22 46.74 -32.51 -35.42
C LEU A 22 47.68 -32.69 -36.62
N VAL A 23 47.75 -31.72 -37.53
CA VAL A 23 48.67 -31.71 -38.66
C VAL A 23 50.13 -31.67 -38.18
N ALA A 24 50.44 -30.85 -37.18
CA ALA A 24 51.81 -30.78 -36.60
C ALA A 24 52.22 -32.10 -35.92
N LEU A 25 51.30 -32.79 -35.24
CA LEU A 25 51.55 -34.11 -34.62
C LEU A 25 51.77 -35.20 -35.67
N LEU A 26 50.98 -35.20 -36.75
CA LEU A 26 51.18 -36.14 -37.85
C LEU A 26 52.50 -35.92 -38.56
N TYR A 27 52.89 -34.64 -38.79
CA TYR A 27 54.17 -34.29 -39.40
C TYR A 27 55.35 -34.67 -38.51
N ALA A 28 55.29 -34.35 -37.18
CA ALA A 28 56.33 -34.71 -36.22
C ALA A 28 56.48 -36.24 -36.11
N GLY A 29 55.36 -36.99 -36.12
CA GLY A 29 55.39 -38.45 -36.19
C GLY A 29 56.06 -38.97 -37.46
N GLY A 30 55.74 -38.40 -38.64
CA GLY A 30 56.39 -38.70 -39.92
C GLY A 30 57.89 -38.44 -39.90
N PHE A 31 58.27 -37.32 -39.35
CA PHE A 31 59.67 -36.92 -39.20
C PHE A 31 60.46 -37.91 -38.32
N ILE A 32 59.92 -38.28 -37.18
CA ILE A 32 60.58 -39.24 -36.26
C ILE A 32 60.68 -40.62 -36.91
N SER A 33 59.63 -41.10 -37.62
CA SER A 33 59.67 -42.38 -38.30
C SER A 33 60.74 -42.44 -39.36
N GLN A 34 60.80 -41.42 -40.25
CA GLN A 34 61.85 -41.33 -41.26
C GLN A 34 63.27 -41.19 -40.67
N LEU A 35 63.40 -40.45 -39.58
CA LEU A 35 64.68 -40.31 -38.87
C LEU A 35 65.20 -41.67 -38.40
N LEU A 36 64.31 -42.48 -37.83
CA LEU A 36 64.67 -43.82 -37.33
C LEU A 36 64.94 -44.80 -38.47
N ASP A 37 64.15 -44.76 -39.58
CA ASP A 37 64.39 -45.56 -40.75
C ASP A 37 65.75 -45.17 -41.41
N ASN A 38 66.04 -43.88 -41.52
CA ASN A 38 67.33 -43.38 -42.02
C ASN A 38 68.49 -43.78 -41.08
N TYR A 39 68.30 -43.78 -39.81
CA TYR A 39 69.30 -44.20 -38.82
C TYR A 39 69.55 -45.70 -38.94
N GLN A 40 68.51 -46.55 -39.14
CA GLN A 40 68.66 -47.97 -39.32
C GLN A 40 69.38 -48.28 -40.62
N VAL A 41 69.05 -47.59 -41.72
CA VAL A 41 69.75 -47.76 -43.03
C VAL A 41 71.24 -47.32 -42.90
N TRP A 42 71.53 -46.24 -42.23
CA TRP A 42 72.90 -45.75 -42.00
C TRP A 42 73.70 -46.76 -41.13
N THR A 43 73.14 -47.30 -40.05
CA THR A 43 73.82 -48.34 -39.27
C THR A 43 74.01 -49.67 -40.00
N ALA A 44 73.02 -50.06 -40.82
CA ALA A 44 73.16 -51.27 -41.71
C ALA A 44 74.22 -51.11 -42.78
N ALA A 45 74.52 -49.88 -43.22
CA ALA A 45 75.58 -49.52 -44.12
C ALA A 45 76.97 -49.44 -43.50
N GLY A 46 77.11 -49.76 -42.20
CA GLY A 46 78.40 -49.75 -41.49
C GLY A 46 78.77 -48.39 -40.82
N GLY A 47 77.86 -47.44 -40.79
CA GLY A 47 78.08 -46.14 -40.11
C GLY A 47 78.13 -46.31 -38.62
N THR A 48 79.19 -45.75 -37.96
CA THR A 48 79.32 -45.74 -36.50
C THR A 48 79.34 -44.29 -35.97
N PRO A 49 78.83 -44.04 -34.75
CA PRO A 49 78.90 -42.69 -34.16
C PRO A 49 80.36 -42.29 -33.92
N GLY A 50 80.90 -41.39 -34.79
CA GLY A 50 82.32 -40.90 -34.73
C GLY A 50 82.97 -40.86 -36.10
N ASP A 51 82.48 -41.44 -37.15
CA ASP A 51 83.12 -41.53 -38.49
C ASP A 51 82.83 -40.30 -39.39
N GLY A 52 82.33 -39.22 -38.84
CA GLY A 52 82.11 -37.97 -39.64
C GLY A 52 80.91 -38.09 -40.61
N THR A 53 80.26 -39.24 -40.71
CA THR A 53 79.07 -39.43 -41.52
C THR A 53 77.81 -39.35 -40.62
N SER A 54 76.77 -38.66 -41.04
CA SER A 54 75.49 -38.53 -40.30
C SER A 54 74.35 -39.08 -41.13
N PRO A 55 73.29 -39.67 -40.53
CA PRO A 55 72.13 -40.09 -41.28
C PRO A 55 71.46 -38.90 -42.00
N SER A 56 70.89 -39.11 -43.13
CA SER A 56 70.20 -38.04 -43.86
C SER A 56 69.05 -37.45 -43.08
N LEU A 57 68.92 -36.11 -43.10
CA LEU A 57 67.83 -35.41 -42.45
C LEU A 57 66.49 -35.81 -43.09
N PRO A 58 65.47 -36.13 -42.29
CA PRO A 58 64.16 -36.53 -42.82
C PRO A 58 63.44 -35.34 -43.44
N SER A 59 62.75 -35.60 -44.57
CA SER A 59 61.82 -34.66 -45.19
C SER A 59 60.54 -35.42 -45.59
N PRO A 60 59.66 -35.72 -44.61
CA PRO A 60 58.54 -36.57 -44.82
C PRO A 60 57.50 -35.96 -45.78
N ALA A 61 57.10 -36.70 -46.80
CA ALA A 61 55.99 -36.32 -47.64
C ALA A 61 54.64 -36.54 -46.87
N ILE A 62 53.60 -35.85 -47.29
CA ILE A 62 52.28 -35.96 -46.65
C ILE A 62 51.78 -37.42 -46.62
N GLN A 63 52.09 -38.23 -47.64
CA GLN A 63 51.77 -39.63 -47.69
C GLN A 63 52.45 -40.45 -46.60
N ASP A 64 53.73 -40.18 -46.32
CA ASP A 64 54.48 -40.83 -45.24
C ASP A 64 53.92 -40.51 -43.85
N CYS A 65 53.48 -39.28 -43.68
CA CYS A 65 52.83 -38.83 -42.44
C CYS A 65 51.47 -39.54 -42.19
N LEU A 66 50.71 -39.86 -43.26
CA LEU A 66 49.45 -40.60 -43.15
C LEU A 66 49.69 -42.11 -42.95
N GLN A 67 50.75 -42.73 -43.55
CA GLN A 67 51.06 -44.13 -43.35
C GLN A 67 51.49 -44.47 -41.92
N ILE A 68 51.92 -43.46 -41.11
CA ILE A 68 52.28 -43.64 -39.71
C ILE A 68 51.09 -44.10 -38.85
N LEU A 69 49.85 -43.77 -39.24
CA LEU A 69 48.61 -44.23 -38.56
C LEU A 69 48.43 -45.76 -38.59
N THR A 70 49.08 -46.44 -39.55
CA THR A 70 48.98 -47.89 -39.76
C THR A 70 50.26 -48.63 -39.37
N ARG A 71 51.40 -47.99 -39.19
CA ARG A 71 52.72 -48.59 -38.92
C ARG A 71 52.96 -48.79 -37.42
N PHE A 72 52.99 -50.01 -36.97
CA PHE A 72 53.37 -50.35 -35.59
C PHE A 72 54.88 -50.27 -35.42
N PRO A 73 55.48 -49.66 -34.28
CA PRO A 73 54.80 -49.12 -33.07
C PRO A 73 54.45 -47.63 -33.15
N TYR A 74 54.78 -46.93 -34.22
CA TYR A 74 54.66 -45.43 -34.32
C TYR A 74 53.23 -44.96 -34.22
N CYS A 75 52.25 -45.71 -34.72
CA CYS A 75 50.84 -45.42 -34.57
C CYS A 75 50.43 -45.29 -33.07
N LEU A 76 51.08 -46.04 -32.21
CA LEU A 76 50.77 -46.02 -30.75
C LEU A 76 51.13 -44.66 -30.12
N TYR A 77 52.30 -44.09 -30.50
CA TYR A 77 52.73 -42.76 -30.03
C TYR A 77 51.81 -41.63 -30.50
N VAL A 78 51.35 -41.70 -31.73
CA VAL A 78 50.39 -40.71 -32.29
C VAL A 78 49.02 -40.81 -31.55
N PHE A 79 48.55 -42.02 -31.26
CA PHE A 79 47.32 -42.21 -30.48
C PHE A 79 47.46 -41.77 -29.03
N ILE A 80 48.58 -42.05 -28.37
CA ILE A 80 48.84 -41.58 -26.99
C ILE A 80 48.87 -40.03 -26.92
N LEU A 81 49.56 -39.36 -27.88
CA LEU A 81 49.62 -37.91 -27.97
C LEU A 81 48.23 -37.32 -28.25
N ALA A 82 47.47 -37.90 -29.18
CA ALA A 82 46.10 -37.48 -29.49
C ALA A 82 45.16 -37.63 -28.26
N ALA A 83 45.27 -38.75 -27.53
CA ALA A 83 44.55 -38.98 -26.27
C ALA A 83 44.91 -37.96 -25.20
N GLY A 84 46.19 -37.61 -25.07
CA GLY A 84 46.66 -36.56 -24.14
C GLY A 84 46.11 -35.17 -24.48
N VAL A 85 46.05 -34.81 -25.76
CA VAL A 85 45.44 -33.55 -26.21
C VAL A 85 43.93 -33.53 -25.96
N LEU A 86 43.24 -34.64 -26.25
CA LEU A 86 41.80 -34.76 -25.94
C LEU A 86 41.50 -34.69 -24.44
N LEU A 87 42.33 -35.34 -23.64
CA LEU A 87 42.22 -35.27 -22.16
C LEU A 87 42.44 -33.83 -21.64
N TYR A 88 43.46 -33.13 -22.16
CA TYR A 88 43.73 -31.74 -21.85
C TYR A 88 42.55 -30.83 -22.21
N LEU A 89 41.98 -31.00 -23.41
CA LEU A 89 40.80 -30.28 -23.84
C LEU A 89 39.58 -30.60 -22.99
N ALA A 90 39.37 -31.87 -22.62
CA ALA A 90 38.29 -32.28 -21.73
C ALA A 90 38.41 -31.63 -20.33
N VAL A 91 39.64 -31.59 -19.79
CA VAL A 91 39.92 -30.89 -18.50
C VAL A 91 39.71 -29.38 -18.64
N LEU A 92 40.09 -28.76 -19.76
CA LEU A 92 39.88 -27.34 -20.03
C LEU A 92 38.37 -27.01 -20.14
N LEU A 93 37.60 -27.83 -20.86
CA LEU A 93 36.14 -27.72 -20.98
C LEU A 93 35.45 -27.97 -19.65
N TYR A 94 35.95 -28.92 -18.83
CA TYR A 94 35.42 -29.15 -17.48
C TYR A 94 35.65 -27.97 -16.55
N ARG A 95 36.88 -27.38 -16.58
CA ARG A 95 37.19 -26.14 -15.83
C ARG A 95 36.34 -24.97 -16.30
N MET A 96 36.10 -24.79 -17.61
CA MET A 96 35.24 -23.74 -18.15
C MET A 96 33.78 -23.90 -17.73
N LYS A 97 33.27 -25.14 -17.56
CA LYS A 97 31.93 -25.39 -17.01
C LYS A 97 31.81 -25.05 -15.52
N TRP A 98 32.87 -25.18 -14.76
CA TRP A 98 32.82 -24.95 -13.32
C TRP A 98 32.86 -23.46 -12.93
N ASP A 99 33.34 -22.58 -13.80
CA ASP A 99 33.39 -21.13 -13.55
C ASP A 99 32.05 -20.40 -13.81
N GLN A 100 30.97 -21.10 -14.21
CA GLN A 100 29.68 -20.49 -14.62
C GLN A 100 28.49 -20.84 -13.69
N HIS A 101 28.73 -21.10 -12.41
CA HIS A 101 27.63 -21.32 -11.47
C HIS A 101 27.12 -20.01 -10.88
N GLY A 102 26.14 -19.37 -11.57
CA GLY A 102 25.39 -18.23 -11.06
C GLY A 102 25.03 -17.17 -12.11
N THR A 103 23.96 -16.45 -11.85
CA THR A 103 23.52 -15.30 -12.65
C THR A 103 24.17 -14.02 -12.12
N HIS A 104 24.89 -13.30 -12.99
CA HIS A 104 25.53 -12.05 -12.62
C HIS A 104 24.59 -10.86 -12.82
N ASP A 105 24.31 -10.15 -11.74
CA ASP A 105 23.60 -8.87 -11.75
C ASP A 105 24.62 -7.75 -12.00
N LYS A 106 24.57 -7.16 -13.18
CA LYS A 106 25.50 -6.10 -13.61
C LYS A 106 25.26 -4.77 -12.88
N GLU A 107 24.01 -4.48 -12.52
CA GLU A 107 23.63 -3.24 -11.85
C GLU A 107 24.23 -3.16 -10.45
N ARG A 108 24.22 -4.30 -9.74
CA ARG A 108 24.69 -4.41 -8.35
C ARG A 108 26.08 -5.02 -8.21
N ASN A 109 26.66 -5.50 -9.31
CA ASN A 109 27.93 -6.24 -9.33
C ASN A 109 27.96 -7.45 -8.40
N ILE A 110 26.85 -8.21 -8.38
CA ILE A 110 26.66 -9.39 -7.52
C ILE A 110 26.46 -10.62 -8.40
N THR A 111 27.07 -11.74 -8.02
CA THR A 111 26.81 -13.04 -8.67
C THR A 111 25.95 -13.90 -7.75
N TYR A 112 24.72 -14.17 -8.15
CA TYR A 112 23.84 -15.08 -7.45
C TYR A 112 24.32 -16.52 -7.61
N SER A 113 24.31 -17.30 -6.53
CA SER A 113 24.67 -18.72 -6.57
C SER A 113 23.44 -19.57 -6.87
N ASP A 114 23.56 -20.50 -7.82
CA ASP A 114 22.49 -21.46 -8.13
C ASP A 114 22.31 -22.54 -7.07
N GLN A 115 23.23 -22.63 -6.08
CA GLN A 115 23.19 -23.67 -5.04
C GLN A 115 22.06 -23.45 -4.00
N GLY A 116 21.54 -22.23 -3.85
CA GLY A 116 20.42 -21.95 -2.95
C GLY A 116 20.66 -22.23 -1.46
N THR A 117 21.92 -22.42 -1.02
CA THR A 117 22.30 -22.84 0.33
C THR A 117 21.73 -21.97 1.45
N TYR A 118 21.68 -20.65 1.23
CA TYR A 118 21.21 -19.66 2.20
C TYR A 118 19.83 -19.08 1.86
N GLY A 119 19.27 -19.41 0.71
CA GLY A 119 17.97 -18.94 0.25
C GLY A 119 17.85 -19.00 -1.27
N THR A 120 16.61 -19.21 -1.73
CA THR A 120 16.24 -19.32 -3.15
C THR A 120 15.42 -18.14 -3.64
N SER A 121 15.38 -17.03 -2.88
CA SER A 121 14.67 -15.82 -3.29
C SER A 121 15.28 -15.23 -4.56
N GLY A 122 14.47 -14.48 -5.28
CA GLY A 122 14.89 -13.85 -6.53
C GLY A 122 13.77 -12.96 -7.07
N TYR A 123 14.05 -12.24 -8.13
CA TYR A 123 13.00 -11.56 -8.86
C TYR A 123 12.16 -12.56 -9.65
N MET A 124 10.87 -12.25 -9.78
CA MET A 124 9.92 -13.03 -10.54
C MET A 124 10.37 -13.13 -12.01
N THR A 125 10.47 -14.34 -12.52
CA THR A 125 10.78 -14.60 -13.93
C THR A 125 9.55 -14.35 -14.82
N ASP A 126 9.75 -14.18 -16.12
CA ASP A 126 8.64 -14.02 -17.07
C ASP A 126 7.69 -15.23 -17.09
N ALA A 127 8.20 -16.44 -16.87
CA ALA A 127 7.39 -17.64 -16.77
C ALA A 127 6.50 -17.63 -15.53
N GLU A 128 7.06 -17.30 -14.34
CA GLU A 128 6.31 -17.17 -13.08
C GLU A 128 5.29 -16.04 -13.18
N ARG A 129 5.66 -14.90 -13.75
CA ARG A 129 4.77 -13.76 -13.93
C ARG A 129 3.53 -14.10 -14.74
N LYS A 130 3.68 -14.79 -15.87
CA LYS A 130 2.56 -15.18 -16.75
C LYS A 130 1.50 -16.05 -16.05
N LEU A 131 1.84 -16.72 -14.96
CA LEU A 131 0.91 -17.55 -14.20
C LEU A 131 -0.02 -16.72 -13.31
N VAL A 132 0.38 -15.51 -12.91
CA VAL A 132 -0.32 -14.72 -11.87
C VAL A 132 -0.64 -13.30 -12.31
N LEU A 133 0.07 -12.73 -13.29
CA LEU A 133 -0.09 -11.36 -13.78
C LEU A 133 -0.18 -11.32 -15.31
N GLU A 134 -1.00 -10.40 -15.80
CA GLU A 134 -1.16 -10.12 -17.23
C GLU A 134 -0.35 -8.89 -17.63
N LEU A 135 0.25 -8.93 -18.84
CA LEU A 135 0.80 -7.75 -19.50
C LEU A 135 -0.18 -7.28 -20.58
N VAL A 136 -0.74 -6.10 -20.36
CA VAL A 136 -1.80 -5.54 -21.20
C VAL A 136 -1.26 -4.33 -21.96
N THR A 137 -1.43 -4.32 -23.26
CA THR A 137 -1.03 -3.19 -24.12
C THR A 137 -2.15 -2.16 -24.20
N ASP A 138 -3.39 -2.62 -24.32
CA ASP A 138 -4.59 -1.78 -24.36
C ASP A 138 -5.49 -2.04 -23.14
N LEU A 139 -5.61 -1.05 -22.30
CA LEU A 139 -6.45 -1.10 -21.09
C LEU A 139 -7.94 -0.94 -21.39
N SER A 140 -8.37 -0.69 -22.64
CA SER A 140 -9.77 -0.34 -22.95
C SER A 140 -10.78 -1.42 -22.51
N HIS A 141 -10.39 -2.68 -22.51
CA HIS A 141 -11.25 -3.80 -22.09
C HIS A 141 -10.75 -4.58 -20.88
N ASN A 142 -9.58 -4.19 -20.33
CA ASN A 142 -9.03 -4.88 -19.16
C ASN A 142 -9.77 -4.51 -17.88
N ARG A 143 -10.15 -5.52 -17.09
CA ARG A 143 -10.87 -5.39 -15.81
C ARG A 143 -10.00 -5.77 -14.60
N GLY A 144 -8.72 -6.09 -14.81
CA GLY A 144 -7.77 -6.45 -13.77
C GLY A 144 -7.42 -5.26 -12.85
N ILE A 145 -6.72 -5.54 -11.74
CA ILE A 145 -6.17 -4.49 -10.86
C ILE A 145 -4.84 -4.05 -11.45
N LEU A 146 -4.72 -2.78 -11.78
CA LEU A 146 -3.51 -2.20 -12.38
C LEU A 146 -2.47 -1.92 -11.28
N LEU A 147 -1.28 -2.52 -11.41
CA LEU A 147 -0.23 -2.48 -10.40
C LEU A 147 1.05 -1.76 -10.86
N GLY A 148 1.23 -1.56 -12.15
CA GLY A 148 2.43 -0.92 -12.68
C GLY A 148 2.58 -1.07 -14.19
N LYS A 149 3.80 -0.85 -14.68
CA LYS A 149 4.16 -0.98 -16.10
C LYS A 149 5.47 -1.76 -16.24
N LEU A 150 5.56 -2.64 -17.22
CA LEU A 150 6.76 -3.41 -17.53
C LEU A 150 6.94 -3.47 -19.05
N ASN A 151 8.11 -3.07 -19.54
CA ASN A 151 8.42 -3.02 -20.97
C ASN A 151 7.34 -2.29 -21.80
N GLY A 152 6.85 -1.15 -21.28
CA GLY A 152 5.84 -0.34 -21.94
C GLY A 152 4.39 -0.87 -21.84
N LYS A 153 4.16 -2.06 -21.23
CA LYS A 153 2.85 -2.68 -21.06
C LYS A 153 2.37 -2.56 -19.62
N ALA A 154 1.07 -2.38 -19.43
CA ALA A 154 0.46 -2.37 -18.10
C ALA A 154 0.53 -3.75 -17.44
N VAL A 155 0.89 -3.80 -16.17
CA VAL A 155 0.91 -5.02 -15.35
C VAL A 155 -0.37 -5.06 -14.54
N CYS A 156 -1.23 -6.04 -14.79
CA CYS A 156 -2.52 -6.20 -14.16
C CYS A 156 -2.64 -7.53 -13.42
N LEU A 157 -3.24 -7.51 -12.23
CA LEU A 157 -3.72 -8.71 -11.57
C LEU A 157 -5.07 -9.09 -12.20
N PRO A 158 -5.21 -10.29 -12.77
CA PRO A 158 -6.44 -10.70 -13.49
C PRO A 158 -7.70 -10.63 -12.62
N GLU A 159 -8.86 -10.40 -13.24
CA GLU A 159 -10.14 -10.39 -12.53
C GLU A 159 -10.44 -11.75 -11.85
N ASN A 160 -10.10 -12.86 -12.52
CA ASN A 160 -10.36 -14.25 -12.05
C ASN A 160 -9.22 -14.79 -11.17
N THR A 161 -8.45 -13.92 -10.54
CA THR A 161 -7.36 -14.34 -9.65
C THR A 161 -7.88 -15.16 -8.46
N ARG A 162 -7.07 -16.13 -8.00
CA ARG A 162 -7.31 -16.85 -6.73
C ARG A 162 -6.94 -16.03 -5.50
N LEU A 163 -6.16 -14.96 -5.66
CA LEU A 163 -5.80 -14.04 -4.61
C LEU A 163 -7.02 -13.22 -4.18
N ASN A 164 -7.02 -12.73 -2.95
CA ASN A 164 -8.03 -11.75 -2.57
C ASN A 164 -7.75 -10.41 -3.30
N ARG A 165 -8.74 -9.54 -3.34
CA ARG A 165 -8.65 -8.25 -4.04
C ARG A 165 -8.26 -7.10 -3.10
N ASN A 166 -7.84 -7.43 -1.87
CA ASN A 166 -7.31 -6.45 -0.93
C ASN A 166 -5.87 -6.11 -1.32
N VAL A 167 -5.58 -4.82 -1.34
CA VAL A 167 -4.26 -4.30 -1.74
C VAL A 167 -3.72 -3.41 -0.63
N ALA A 168 -2.49 -3.66 -0.19
CA ALA A 168 -1.75 -2.75 0.68
C ALA A 168 -0.77 -1.93 -0.15
N VAL A 169 -0.89 -0.59 -0.11
CA VAL A 169 -0.05 0.32 -0.89
C VAL A 169 0.82 1.15 0.05
N PHE A 170 2.12 0.95 -0.05
CA PHE A 170 3.14 1.67 0.71
C PHE A 170 3.70 2.80 -0.15
N GLY A 171 3.69 4.01 0.36
CA GLY A 171 4.27 5.10 -0.40
C GLY A 171 4.45 6.37 0.41
N ALA A 172 5.69 6.82 0.56
CA ALA A 172 6.03 8.09 1.21
C ALA A 172 5.33 9.29 0.54
N SER A 173 5.36 10.45 1.17
CA SER A 173 4.90 11.69 0.54
C SER A 173 5.66 11.93 -0.78
N GLY A 174 4.94 12.30 -1.84
CA GLY A 174 5.55 12.48 -3.17
C GLY A 174 5.81 11.19 -3.96
N SER A 175 5.55 10.00 -3.40
CA SER A 175 5.78 8.71 -4.10
C SER A 175 4.78 8.39 -5.21
N MET A 176 3.90 9.32 -5.57
CA MET A 176 2.86 9.19 -6.61
C MET A 176 1.70 8.25 -6.25
N LYS A 177 1.36 8.04 -4.96
CA LYS A 177 0.25 7.16 -4.54
C LYS A 177 -1.05 7.42 -5.29
N SER A 178 -1.49 8.69 -5.32
CA SER A 178 -2.73 9.08 -6.01
C SER A 178 -2.62 8.92 -7.53
N ARG A 179 -1.44 9.17 -8.12
CA ARG A 179 -1.21 9.08 -9.56
C ARG A 179 -0.99 7.66 -10.05
N ALA A 180 -0.18 6.87 -9.33
CA ALA A 180 0.22 5.53 -9.76
C ALA A 180 -0.82 4.46 -9.37
N TYR A 181 -1.62 4.69 -8.33
CA TYR A 181 -2.55 3.68 -7.86
C TYR A 181 -3.99 4.17 -7.69
N ALA A 182 -4.27 5.20 -6.87
CA ALA A 182 -5.64 5.51 -6.46
C ALA A 182 -6.58 5.83 -7.64
N ARG A 183 -6.19 6.74 -8.56
CA ARG A 183 -7.00 7.07 -9.75
C ARG A 183 -7.18 5.86 -10.68
N ASN A 184 -6.11 5.09 -10.88
CA ASN A 184 -6.15 3.86 -11.67
C ASN A 184 -7.08 2.80 -11.06
N ALA A 185 -7.09 2.66 -9.73
CA ALA A 185 -7.98 1.75 -9.02
C ALA A 185 -9.45 2.13 -9.26
N VAL A 186 -9.79 3.43 -9.24
CA VAL A 186 -11.14 3.92 -9.55
C VAL A 186 -11.51 3.60 -11.00
N PHE A 187 -10.66 3.90 -11.98
CA PHE A 187 -10.93 3.58 -13.37
C PHE A 187 -11.22 2.09 -13.59
N GLN A 188 -10.41 1.24 -12.98
CA GLN A 188 -10.59 -0.21 -13.08
C GLN A 188 -11.84 -0.71 -12.32
N SER A 189 -12.19 -0.11 -11.17
CA SER A 189 -13.43 -0.43 -10.46
C SER A 189 -14.67 -0.03 -11.26
N VAL A 190 -14.65 1.13 -11.93
CA VAL A 190 -15.73 1.54 -12.85
C VAL A 190 -15.91 0.54 -13.98
N ARG A 191 -14.82 0.03 -14.55
CA ARG A 191 -14.88 -1.01 -15.61
C ARG A 191 -15.44 -2.33 -15.11
N ARG A 192 -15.20 -2.69 -13.85
CA ARG A 192 -15.79 -3.87 -13.23
C ARG A 192 -17.24 -3.66 -12.82
N GLY A 193 -17.72 -2.40 -12.82
CA GLY A 193 -19.07 -2.06 -12.37
C GLY A 193 -19.23 -2.10 -10.84
N GLU A 194 -18.14 -1.94 -10.10
CA GLU A 194 -18.12 -1.92 -8.63
C GLU A 194 -18.55 -0.56 -8.10
N SER A 195 -19.26 -0.56 -6.98
CA SER A 195 -19.45 0.65 -6.19
C SER A 195 -18.15 1.02 -5.44
N LEU A 196 -18.00 2.29 -5.13
CA LEU A 196 -16.79 2.85 -4.57
C LEU A 196 -17.09 3.58 -3.25
N ILE A 197 -16.25 3.32 -2.24
CA ILE A 197 -16.20 4.11 -1.01
C ILE A 197 -14.78 4.65 -0.89
N ILE A 198 -14.61 5.97 -0.89
CA ILE A 198 -13.30 6.60 -1.01
C ILE A 198 -13.08 7.53 0.18
N THR A 199 -12.01 7.34 0.96
CA THR A 199 -11.53 8.37 1.87
C THR A 199 -10.63 9.34 1.10
N ASP A 200 -10.84 10.64 1.25
CA ASP A 200 -10.14 11.66 0.46
C ASP A 200 -9.71 12.85 1.35
N PRO A 201 -8.55 12.74 2.04
CA PRO A 201 -8.11 13.76 3.00
C PRO A 201 -7.85 15.15 2.41
N LYS A 202 -7.79 15.26 1.10
CA LYS A 202 -7.46 16.53 0.40
C LYS A 202 -8.54 16.98 -0.58
N SER A 203 -9.65 16.26 -0.67
CA SER A 203 -10.68 16.46 -1.69
C SER A 203 -10.17 16.40 -3.15
N GLU A 204 -8.95 15.87 -3.34
CA GLU A 204 -8.28 15.80 -4.63
C GLU A 204 -8.92 14.76 -5.55
N LEU A 205 -9.26 13.60 -4.98
CA LEU A 205 -9.90 12.52 -5.73
C LEU A 205 -11.35 12.86 -6.08
N TYR A 206 -12.07 13.50 -5.15
CA TYR A 206 -13.41 14.00 -5.44
C TYR A 206 -13.39 15.00 -6.58
N GLY A 207 -12.48 15.98 -6.49
CA GLY A 207 -12.34 17.03 -7.51
C GLY A 207 -12.07 16.49 -8.91
N ASP A 208 -11.26 15.44 -9.03
CA ASP A 208 -10.91 14.87 -10.34
C ASP A 208 -11.93 13.85 -10.85
N LEU A 209 -12.59 13.10 -9.96
CA LEU A 209 -13.31 11.88 -10.34
C LEU A 209 -14.84 12.01 -10.30
N ARG A 210 -15.41 13.02 -9.63
CA ARG A 210 -16.86 13.20 -9.48
C ARG A 210 -17.59 13.17 -10.82
N VAL A 211 -17.22 14.09 -11.72
CA VAL A 211 -17.89 14.24 -13.03
C VAL A 211 -17.75 12.97 -13.86
N TYR A 212 -16.57 12.36 -13.85
CA TYR A 212 -16.31 11.10 -14.53
C TYR A 212 -17.22 9.95 -14.01
N LEU A 213 -17.42 9.85 -12.70
CA LEU A 213 -18.28 8.84 -12.08
C LEU A 213 -19.75 9.07 -12.43
N GLU A 214 -20.23 10.31 -12.36
CA GLU A 214 -21.60 10.69 -12.77
C GLU A 214 -21.87 10.35 -14.24
N GLN A 215 -20.92 10.64 -15.13
CA GLN A 215 -20.99 10.29 -16.56
C GLN A 215 -21.04 8.76 -16.81
N ASN A 216 -20.47 7.96 -15.91
CA ASN A 216 -20.54 6.49 -15.96
C ASN A 216 -21.75 5.91 -15.21
N GLY A 217 -22.74 6.74 -14.83
CA GLY A 217 -23.99 6.33 -14.22
C GLY A 217 -23.92 6.02 -12.73
N TYR A 218 -22.91 6.53 -12.03
CA TYR A 218 -22.79 6.40 -10.58
C TYR A 218 -23.60 7.48 -9.87
N LEU A 219 -24.29 7.08 -8.80
CA LEU A 219 -24.80 8.04 -7.82
C LEU A 219 -23.62 8.46 -6.93
N VAL A 220 -23.23 9.72 -7.03
CA VAL A 220 -22.15 10.28 -6.21
C VAL A 220 -22.74 10.94 -4.97
N ARG A 221 -22.20 10.61 -3.78
CA ARG A 221 -22.52 11.25 -2.50
C ARG A 221 -21.21 11.67 -1.83
N VAL A 222 -21.26 12.78 -1.10
CA VAL A 222 -20.08 13.31 -0.41
C VAL A 222 -20.39 13.60 1.05
N PHE A 223 -19.64 12.95 1.93
CA PHE A 223 -19.59 13.26 3.36
C PHE A 223 -18.36 14.12 3.62
N ASN A 224 -18.57 15.44 3.61
CA ASN A 224 -17.48 16.43 3.64
C ASN A 224 -17.34 17.03 5.04
N LEU A 225 -16.27 16.68 5.73
CA LEU A 225 -15.97 17.16 7.07
C LEU A 225 -15.00 18.37 7.09
N ILE A 226 -14.43 18.75 5.92
CA ILE A 226 -13.67 20.00 5.79
C ILE A 226 -14.64 21.18 5.65
N HIS A 227 -15.67 21.00 4.80
CA HIS A 227 -16.72 21.96 4.53
C HIS A 227 -18.08 21.31 4.78
N PRO A 228 -18.52 21.20 6.05
CA PRO A 228 -19.76 20.50 6.39
C PRO A 228 -21.01 21.12 5.73
N GLU A 229 -20.97 22.41 5.41
CA GLU A 229 -22.02 23.11 4.64
C GLU A 229 -22.19 22.60 3.20
N ASN A 230 -21.18 21.91 2.69
CA ASN A 230 -21.18 21.29 1.36
C ASN A 230 -21.22 19.75 1.44
N SER A 231 -21.67 19.18 2.56
CA SER A 231 -21.80 17.75 2.80
C SER A 231 -23.23 17.28 2.56
N ASP A 232 -23.40 16.16 1.89
CA ASP A 232 -24.66 15.41 1.98
C ASP A 232 -24.87 14.98 3.43
N SER A 233 -26.12 14.94 3.87
CA SER A 233 -26.50 14.63 5.25
C SER A 233 -26.49 13.14 5.51
N TRP A 234 -25.97 12.75 6.67
CA TRP A 234 -26.01 11.39 7.17
C TRP A 234 -26.42 11.35 8.63
N ASN A 235 -27.61 10.86 8.91
CA ASN A 235 -28.09 10.65 10.27
C ASN A 235 -27.59 9.30 10.81
N CYS A 236 -26.53 9.35 11.60
CA CYS A 236 -25.95 8.13 12.16
C CYS A 236 -26.89 7.37 13.10
N LEU A 237 -27.88 8.04 13.74
CA LEU A 237 -28.87 7.41 14.58
C LEU A 237 -29.94 6.63 13.76
N ALA A 238 -30.15 6.97 12.49
CA ALA A 238 -31.03 6.20 11.60
C ALA A 238 -30.52 4.77 11.41
N GLU A 239 -29.22 4.53 11.58
CA GLU A 239 -28.63 3.20 11.53
C GLU A 239 -29.09 2.29 12.68
N VAL A 240 -29.58 2.86 13.78
CA VAL A 240 -30.12 2.16 14.95
C VAL A 240 -31.59 1.77 14.73
N THR A 241 -32.37 2.68 14.15
CA THR A 241 -33.81 2.50 13.99
C THR A 241 -34.23 1.63 12.80
N GLY A 242 -33.29 1.32 11.90
CA GLY A 242 -33.60 0.56 10.69
C GLY A 242 -34.48 1.32 9.69
N MET A 243 -34.63 2.64 9.84
CA MET A 243 -35.37 3.49 8.91
C MET A 243 -34.59 3.66 7.59
N GLU A 244 -34.57 2.60 6.79
CA GLU A 244 -34.29 2.74 5.37
C GLU A 244 -35.49 3.41 4.71
N ALA A 245 -35.25 4.37 3.86
CA ALA A 245 -36.29 5.17 3.19
C ALA A 245 -37.24 4.36 2.30
N SER A 246 -37.12 3.04 2.26
CA SER A 246 -37.83 2.14 1.38
C SER A 246 -38.67 1.04 2.08
N ASP A 247 -38.54 0.84 3.39
CA ASP A 247 -39.32 -0.23 4.05
C ASP A 247 -40.68 0.27 4.50
N LEU A 248 -41.65 0.09 3.61
CA LEU A 248 -43.07 0.27 3.86
C LEU A 248 -43.65 -0.75 4.88
N ASP A 249 -42.88 -1.73 5.30
CA ASP A 249 -43.29 -2.78 6.24
C ASP A 249 -42.77 -2.56 7.67
N GLY A 250 -42.85 -1.40 8.19
CA GLY A 250 -42.73 -0.90 9.58
C GLY A 250 -42.41 -1.83 10.77
N LEU A 251 -41.77 -2.97 10.57
CA LEU A 251 -41.46 -3.97 11.60
C LEU A 251 -39.94 -4.27 11.67
N SER A 252 -39.12 -3.24 11.85
CA SER A 252 -37.86 -3.50 12.55
C SER A 252 -38.24 -3.86 14.00
N SER A 253 -38.00 -5.09 14.40
CA SER A 253 -38.38 -5.55 15.75
C SER A 253 -37.64 -4.70 16.78
N VAL A 254 -38.27 -4.31 17.85
CA VAL A 254 -37.65 -3.59 19.00
C VAL A 254 -36.35 -4.28 19.45
N LYS A 255 -36.27 -5.60 19.33
CA LYS A 255 -35.06 -6.40 19.60
C LYS A 255 -33.89 -6.07 18.70
N ASP A 256 -34.14 -5.83 17.40
CA ASP A 256 -33.09 -5.43 16.47
C ASP A 256 -32.55 -4.03 16.79
N THR A 257 -33.43 -3.12 17.20
CA THR A 257 -33.08 -1.76 17.66
C THR A 257 -32.20 -1.80 18.90
N GLU A 258 -32.45 -2.70 19.86
CA GLU A 258 -31.59 -2.84 21.05
C GLU A 258 -30.17 -3.31 20.70
N ILE A 259 -30.05 -4.29 19.79
CA ILE A 259 -28.77 -4.81 19.32
C ILE A 259 -28.03 -3.73 18.53
N MET A 260 -28.74 -2.99 17.68
CA MET A 260 -28.14 -1.91 16.92
C MET A 260 -27.71 -0.73 17.78
N ALA A 261 -28.49 -0.39 18.82
CA ALA A 261 -28.12 0.63 19.78
C ALA A 261 -26.85 0.24 20.56
N GLN A 262 -26.75 -1.03 20.99
CA GLN A 262 -25.53 -1.53 21.63
C GLN A 262 -24.32 -1.39 20.72
N LEU A 263 -24.45 -1.82 19.46
CA LEU A 263 -23.38 -1.74 18.46
C LEU A 263 -23.00 -0.29 18.15
N PHE A 264 -23.98 0.59 18.03
CA PHE A 264 -23.79 2.02 17.80
C PHE A 264 -22.97 2.65 18.94
N CYS A 265 -23.36 2.41 20.17
CA CYS A 265 -22.65 2.93 21.35
C CYS A 265 -21.23 2.37 21.45
N ASP A 266 -21.05 1.06 21.17
CA ASP A 266 -19.73 0.41 21.16
C ASP A 266 -18.79 1.04 20.12
N VAL A 267 -19.30 1.34 18.92
CA VAL A 267 -18.52 2.02 17.86
C VAL A 267 -18.17 3.45 18.27
N ILE A 268 -19.09 4.19 18.88
CA ILE A 268 -18.81 5.55 19.38
C ILE A 268 -17.70 5.52 20.42
N LEU A 269 -17.83 4.69 21.43
CA LEU A 269 -16.85 4.64 22.52
C LEU A 269 -15.47 4.20 22.03
N LYS A 270 -15.40 3.20 21.16
CA LYS A 270 -14.13 2.76 20.55
C LYS A 270 -13.44 3.84 19.73
N ASN A 271 -14.21 4.65 19.01
CA ASN A 271 -13.64 5.73 18.17
C ASN A 271 -13.27 6.98 18.97
N THR A 272 -13.74 7.11 20.21
CA THR A 272 -13.49 8.27 21.09
C THR A 272 -12.59 7.95 22.27
N GLN A 273 -12.05 6.75 22.38
CA GLN A 273 -11.11 6.38 23.43
C GLN A 273 -9.83 7.20 23.35
N THR A 274 -9.55 7.98 24.40
CA THR A 274 -8.37 8.83 24.51
C THR A 274 -7.20 8.16 25.22
N ASP A 275 -7.44 7.16 26.11
CA ASP A 275 -6.38 6.47 26.84
C ASP A 275 -6.75 5.02 27.23
N LYS A 276 -5.73 4.18 27.29
CA LYS A 276 -5.83 2.76 27.67
C LYS A 276 -6.01 2.64 29.19
N GLY A 277 -7.22 2.79 29.71
CA GLY A 277 -7.07 2.52 31.11
C GLY A 277 -8.25 2.37 32.02
N ASN A 278 -9.41 2.84 31.76
CA ASN A 278 -10.45 2.68 32.75
C ASN A 278 -11.76 2.15 32.16
N ARG A 279 -11.81 0.82 31.97
CA ARG A 279 -13.02 0.10 31.54
C ARG A 279 -14.27 0.49 32.34
N PHE A 280 -14.09 0.83 33.60
CA PHE A 280 -15.20 1.23 34.47
C PHE A 280 -15.93 2.48 33.93
N TRP A 281 -15.18 3.49 33.47
CA TRP A 281 -15.77 4.69 32.90
C TRP A 281 -16.43 4.42 31.57
N ASP A 282 -15.74 3.68 30.69
CA ASP A 282 -16.28 3.31 29.37
C ASP A 282 -17.58 2.49 29.52
N ASP A 283 -17.63 1.53 30.44
CA ASP A 283 -18.83 0.70 30.68
C ASP A 283 -19.97 1.55 31.27
N SER A 284 -19.67 2.53 32.11
CA SER A 284 -20.65 3.42 32.71
C SER A 284 -21.21 4.43 31.72
N GLU A 285 -20.34 5.02 30.87
CA GLU A 285 -20.73 5.88 29.76
C GLU A 285 -21.54 5.12 28.71
N MET A 286 -21.20 3.84 28.43
CA MET A 286 -21.96 2.94 27.57
C MET A 286 -23.41 2.82 28.01
N ASN A 287 -23.65 2.62 29.28
CA ASN A 287 -25.01 2.45 29.82
C ASN A 287 -25.84 3.73 29.66
N LEU A 288 -25.27 4.90 30.00
CA LEU A 288 -25.97 6.17 29.81
C LEU A 288 -26.22 6.46 28.33
N LEU A 289 -25.21 6.32 27.48
CA LEU A 289 -25.34 6.55 26.03
C LEU A 289 -26.40 5.65 25.43
N LYS A 290 -26.38 4.35 25.74
CA LYS A 290 -27.36 3.38 25.24
C LYS A 290 -28.79 3.72 25.69
N ALA A 291 -28.96 4.16 26.94
CA ALA A 291 -30.24 4.59 27.45
C ALA A 291 -30.78 5.80 26.67
N LEU A 292 -29.97 6.84 26.49
CA LEU A 292 -30.37 8.06 25.77
C LEU A 292 -30.63 7.79 24.29
N VAL A 293 -29.79 6.97 23.64
CA VAL A 293 -29.97 6.55 22.23
C VAL A 293 -31.28 5.81 22.05
N LEU A 294 -31.59 4.83 22.90
CA LEU A 294 -32.86 4.09 22.83
C LEU A 294 -34.06 4.98 23.16
N TYR A 295 -33.92 5.92 24.07
CA TYR A 295 -34.97 6.89 24.41
C TYR A 295 -35.34 7.75 23.20
N VAL A 296 -34.34 8.33 22.52
CA VAL A 296 -34.55 9.16 21.33
C VAL A 296 -35.02 8.32 20.12
N ALA A 297 -34.40 7.16 19.89
CA ALA A 297 -34.70 6.31 18.74
C ALA A 297 -36.13 5.77 18.76
N LEU A 298 -36.68 5.44 19.94
CA LEU A 298 -37.98 4.83 20.08
C LEU A 298 -39.10 5.82 20.48
N GLY A 299 -38.73 6.92 21.20
CA GLY A 299 -39.71 7.84 21.76
C GLY A 299 -39.95 9.11 20.96
N TYR A 300 -38.96 9.53 20.14
CA TYR A 300 -39.09 10.79 19.39
C TYR A 300 -39.77 10.60 18.03
N PRO A 301 -40.41 11.65 17.49
CA PRO A 301 -40.93 11.63 16.11
C PRO A 301 -39.76 11.48 15.11
N PRO A 302 -40.00 10.99 13.89
CA PRO A 302 -38.93 10.69 12.92
C PRO A 302 -37.93 11.84 12.71
N GLU A 303 -38.40 13.08 12.67
CA GLU A 303 -37.56 14.28 12.45
C GLU A 303 -36.64 14.57 13.65
N GLY A 304 -37.00 14.11 14.84
CA GLY A 304 -36.22 14.26 16.08
C GLY A 304 -35.30 13.08 16.38
N ARG A 305 -35.32 12.01 15.58
CA ARG A 305 -34.47 10.82 15.80
C ARG A 305 -33.08 11.03 15.24
N ASN A 306 -32.30 11.87 15.92
CA ASN A 306 -30.93 12.14 15.52
C ASN A 306 -30.02 12.28 16.76
N ILE A 307 -28.71 12.16 16.54
CA ILE A 307 -27.71 12.22 17.62
C ILE A 307 -27.63 13.60 18.27
N GLY A 308 -28.01 14.66 17.56
CA GLY A 308 -28.09 16.01 18.10
C GLY A 308 -29.10 16.13 19.22
N GLU A 309 -30.22 15.42 19.17
CA GLU A 309 -31.20 15.37 20.25
C GLU A 309 -30.66 14.58 21.47
N VAL A 310 -29.91 13.50 21.24
CA VAL A 310 -29.20 12.79 22.32
C VAL A 310 -28.23 13.74 23.03
N TYR A 311 -27.47 14.53 22.26
CA TYR A 311 -26.54 15.52 22.81
C TYR A 311 -27.28 16.62 23.59
N LYS A 312 -28.40 17.11 23.08
CA LYS A 312 -29.23 18.11 23.79
C LYS A 312 -29.74 17.59 25.14
N LEU A 313 -30.28 16.36 25.17
CA LEU A 313 -30.69 15.73 26.44
C LEU A 313 -29.54 15.72 27.47
N LEU A 314 -28.34 15.35 27.01
CA LEU A 314 -27.17 15.26 27.87
C LEU A 314 -26.70 16.63 28.41
N THR A 315 -26.86 17.71 27.62
CA THR A 315 -26.26 19.01 27.92
C THR A 315 -27.25 20.07 28.39
N LEU A 316 -28.51 19.98 28.01
CA LEU A 316 -29.53 20.98 28.37
C LEU A 316 -30.47 20.53 29.48
N CYS A 317 -30.64 19.21 29.66
CA CYS A 317 -31.47 18.69 30.73
C CYS A 317 -30.64 18.44 32.00
N THR A 318 -31.20 18.75 33.15
CA THR A 318 -30.64 18.36 34.44
C THR A 318 -30.81 16.87 34.68
N GLU A 319 -30.02 16.28 35.58
CA GLU A 319 -30.16 14.85 35.94
C GLU A 319 -31.58 14.57 36.49
N THR A 320 -32.19 15.49 37.21
CA THR A 320 -33.55 15.36 37.74
C THR A 320 -34.59 15.30 36.63
N GLU A 321 -34.46 16.14 35.59
CA GLU A 321 -35.37 16.12 34.42
C GLU A 321 -35.23 14.83 33.66
N ILE A 322 -34.00 14.36 33.41
CA ILE A 322 -33.75 13.09 32.76
C ILE A 322 -34.36 11.94 33.57
N ASN A 323 -34.16 11.91 34.89
CA ASN A 323 -34.78 10.93 35.78
C ASN A 323 -36.31 10.90 35.62
N GLY A 324 -36.98 12.06 35.64
CA GLY A 324 -38.41 12.16 35.42
C GLY A 324 -38.86 11.60 34.07
N MET A 325 -38.11 11.88 33.01
CA MET A 325 -38.43 11.32 31.68
C MET A 325 -38.33 9.79 31.66
N PHE A 326 -37.29 9.20 32.28
CA PHE A 326 -37.13 7.75 32.34
C PHE A 326 -38.11 7.07 33.32
N GLU A 327 -38.56 7.73 34.36
CA GLU A 327 -39.60 7.22 35.28
C GLU A 327 -40.93 7.03 34.59
N MET A 328 -41.30 7.93 33.65
CA MET A 328 -42.54 7.85 32.88
C MET A 328 -42.59 6.68 31.89
N LEU A 329 -41.42 6.09 31.55
CA LEU A 329 -41.35 4.97 30.61
C LEU A 329 -41.92 3.70 31.24
N PRO A 330 -42.60 2.82 30.47
CA PRO A 330 -42.99 1.48 30.91
C PRO A 330 -41.78 0.68 31.42
N VAL A 331 -41.98 -0.19 32.40
CA VAL A 331 -40.92 -1.04 32.95
C VAL A 331 -40.27 -1.94 31.86
N THR A 332 -41.03 -2.27 30.84
CA THR A 332 -40.60 -3.10 29.70
C THR A 332 -39.84 -2.31 28.63
N HIS A 333 -39.72 -0.98 28.77
CA HIS A 333 -39.06 -0.17 27.76
C HIS A 333 -37.53 -0.44 27.75
N PRO A 334 -36.92 -0.71 26.55
CA PRO A 334 -35.51 -1.10 26.45
C PRO A 334 -34.51 -0.13 27.04
N ALA A 335 -34.82 1.17 27.01
CA ALA A 335 -33.96 2.22 27.56
C ALA A 335 -33.87 2.18 29.09
N LYS A 336 -34.84 1.55 29.78
CA LYS A 336 -34.93 1.60 31.24
C LYS A 336 -33.87 0.78 31.95
N ALA A 337 -33.53 -0.39 31.40
CA ALA A 337 -32.53 -1.28 32.00
C ALA A 337 -31.12 -0.64 32.06
N PRO A 338 -30.55 -0.12 30.96
CA PRO A 338 -29.24 0.54 31.00
C PRO A 338 -29.26 1.84 31.82
N TYR A 339 -30.39 2.59 31.82
CA TYR A 339 -30.52 3.77 32.65
C TYR A 339 -30.51 3.44 34.16
N ASN A 340 -31.28 2.43 34.56
CA ASN A 340 -31.30 1.97 35.95
C ASN A 340 -29.92 1.48 36.42
N LEU A 341 -29.10 0.93 35.54
CA LEU A 341 -27.73 0.54 35.87
C LEU A 341 -26.84 1.77 36.08
N PHE A 342 -26.99 2.81 35.28
CA PHE A 342 -26.32 4.09 35.46
C PHE A 342 -26.70 4.74 36.80
N LEU A 343 -27.99 4.72 37.18
CA LEU A 343 -28.49 5.29 38.45
C LEU A 343 -27.93 4.63 39.72
N ARG A 344 -27.45 3.38 39.64
CA ARG A 344 -26.82 2.68 40.77
C ARG A 344 -25.44 3.24 41.14
N ALA A 345 -24.83 4.00 40.27
CA ALA A 345 -23.56 4.66 40.57
C ALA A 345 -23.78 5.82 41.58
N SER A 346 -22.73 6.15 42.37
CA SER A 346 -22.75 7.32 43.23
C SER A 346 -22.90 8.62 42.45
N ASN A 347 -23.35 9.70 43.12
CA ASN A 347 -23.54 11.01 42.47
C ASN A 347 -22.25 11.51 41.78
N ASP A 348 -21.09 11.34 42.43
CA ASP A 348 -19.81 11.78 41.89
C ASP A 348 -19.46 11.01 40.60
N VAL A 349 -19.73 9.69 40.59
CA VAL A 349 -19.50 8.85 39.40
C VAL A 349 -20.47 9.24 38.28
N ARG A 350 -21.76 9.47 38.60
CA ARG A 350 -22.73 9.86 37.55
C ARG A 350 -22.38 11.22 36.95
N SER A 351 -21.98 12.18 37.73
CA SER A 351 -21.52 13.48 37.25
C SER A 351 -20.28 13.34 36.34
N GLY A 352 -19.34 12.49 36.72
CA GLY A 352 -18.17 12.18 35.90
C GLY A 352 -18.55 11.52 34.57
N VAL A 353 -19.49 10.55 34.57
CA VAL A 353 -20.00 9.89 33.38
C VAL A 353 -20.72 10.87 32.45
N ILE A 354 -21.56 11.75 32.96
CA ILE A 354 -22.26 12.77 32.15
C ILE A 354 -21.23 13.71 31.49
N THR A 355 -20.25 14.19 32.25
CA THR A 355 -19.21 15.08 31.74
C THR A 355 -18.32 14.37 30.69
N GLY A 356 -17.90 13.15 30.96
CA GLY A 356 -17.11 12.34 30.05
C GLY A 356 -17.83 12.09 28.73
N LEU A 357 -19.09 11.68 28.80
CA LEU A 357 -19.90 11.45 27.60
C LEU A 357 -20.17 12.75 26.84
N GLY A 358 -20.42 13.88 27.54
CA GLY A 358 -20.55 15.20 26.93
C GLY A 358 -19.30 15.62 26.18
N THR A 359 -18.12 15.31 26.70
CA THR A 359 -16.83 15.57 26.04
C THR A 359 -16.66 14.70 24.80
N ARG A 360 -17.02 13.42 24.85
CA ARG A 360 -16.94 12.52 23.69
C ARG A 360 -17.86 12.96 22.54
N LEU A 361 -19.02 13.50 22.86
CA LEU A 361 -20.02 13.94 21.89
C LEU A 361 -19.94 15.46 21.58
N GLN A 362 -18.90 16.17 22.04
CA GLN A 362 -18.78 17.63 21.89
C GLN A 362 -18.83 18.12 20.43
N VAL A 363 -18.50 17.27 19.46
CA VAL A 363 -18.60 17.58 18.03
C VAL A 363 -20.02 18.01 17.63
N PHE A 364 -21.05 17.48 18.31
CA PHE A 364 -22.47 17.84 18.12
C PHE A 364 -22.89 19.15 18.80
N GLN A 365 -21.95 19.85 19.45
CA GLN A 365 -22.18 21.21 19.90
C GLN A 365 -22.36 22.18 18.73
N SER A 366 -21.67 21.91 17.61
CA SER A 366 -21.81 22.70 16.39
C SER A 366 -23.21 22.55 15.78
N THR A 367 -23.88 23.68 15.55
CA THR A 367 -25.21 23.71 14.90
C THR A 367 -25.14 23.13 13.50
N LEU A 368 -24.07 23.44 12.74
CA LEU A 368 -23.89 22.94 11.38
C LEU A 368 -23.74 21.42 11.34
N ILE A 369 -22.98 20.83 12.29
CA ILE A 369 -22.83 19.38 12.39
C ILE A 369 -24.16 18.73 12.77
N ARG A 370 -24.94 19.33 13.69
CA ARG A 370 -26.28 18.81 13.99
C ARG A 370 -27.22 18.84 12.79
N GLN A 371 -27.20 19.92 11.98
CA GLN A 371 -27.97 19.99 10.73
C GLN A 371 -27.55 18.91 9.75
N MET A 372 -26.24 18.77 9.49
CA MET A 372 -25.68 17.76 8.58
C MET A 372 -26.02 16.33 9.05
N THR A 373 -26.20 16.08 10.33
CA THR A 373 -26.50 14.75 10.90
C THR A 373 -27.98 14.55 11.27
N SER A 374 -28.86 15.51 10.96
CA SER A 374 -30.30 15.42 11.26
C SER A 374 -31.12 14.79 10.15
N HIS A 375 -30.64 14.78 8.90
CA HIS A 375 -31.30 14.20 7.74
C HIS A 375 -30.51 13.00 7.21
N ASN A 376 -31.12 12.19 6.36
CA ASN A 376 -30.49 11.00 5.79
C ASN A 376 -30.54 11.03 4.26
N GLU A 377 -29.50 11.60 3.63
CA GLU A 377 -29.30 11.61 2.18
C GLU A 377 -28.36 10.52 1.71
N ILE A 378 -27.57 9.96 2.64
CA ILE A 378 -26.60 8.89 2.39
C ILE A 378 -27.14 7.59 3.00
N ASP A 379 -27.57 6.65 2.14
CA ASP A 379 -27.93 5.30 2.53
C ASP A 379 -26.71 4.39 2.44
N LEU A 380 -26.27 3.82 3.57
CA LEU A 380 -25.05 3.00 3.65
C LEU A 380 -25.19 1.62 3.01
N THR A 381 -26.41 1.16 2.72
CA THR A 381 -26.64 -0.13 2.04
C THR A 381 -26.70 0.01 0.52
N LEU A 382 -26.99 1.21 0.03
CA LEU A 382 -27.20 1.49 -1.39
C LEU A 382 -25.99 1.11 -2.29
N PRO A 383 -24.71 1.26 -1.87
CA PRO A 383 -23.59 0.82 -2.69
C PRO A 383 -23.59 -0.68 -3.01
N GLY A 384 -24.19 -1.52 -2.17
CA GLY A 384 -24.36 -2.95 -2.42
C GLY A 384 -25.48 -3.30 -3.41
N ARG A 385 -26.38 -2.34 -3.69
CA ARG A 385 -27.59 -2.52 -4.52
C ARG A 385 -27.54 -1.77 -5.85
N ARG A 386 -26.90 -0.60 -5.87
CA ARG A 386 -26.80 0.30 -7.01
C ARG A 386 -25.38 0.82 -7.13
N LYS A 387 -24.93 1.10 -8.36
CA LYS A 387 -23.63 1.73 -8.59
C LYS A 387 -23.58 3.10 -7.90
N CYS A 388 -22.79 3.19 -6.86
CA CYS A 388 -22.60 4.39 -6.06
C CYS A 388 -21.10 4.69 -5.90
N ALA A 389 -20.79 5.97 -5.70
CA ALA A 389 -19.46 6.42 -5.29
C ALA A 389 -19.61 7.39 -4.11
N TYR A 390 -19.18 6.96 -2.94
CA TYR A 390 -19.24 7.76 -1.71
C TYR A 390 -17.85 8.27 -1.38
N PHE A 391 -17.74 9.58 -1.22
CA PHE A 391 -16.52 10.24 -0.80
C PHE A 391 -16.65 10.68 0.66
N CYS A 392 -15.72 10.24 1.49
CA CYS A 392 -15.55 10.72 2.85
C CYS A 392 -14.34 11.67 2.86
N ILE A 393 -14.62 12.98 2.82
CA ILE A 393 -13.60 14.02 2.79
C ILE A 393 -13.28 14.43 4.22
N THR A 394 -12.02 14.24 4.64
CA THR A 394 -11.52 14.54 5.99
C THR A 394 -10.35 15.50 5.92
N SER A 395 -10.03 16.18 7.04
CA SER A 395 -8.81 16.99 7.10
C SER A 395 -7.59 16.12 7.36
N ASP A 396 -6.46 16.46 6.76
CA ASP A 396 -5.14 15.87 7.08
C ASP A 396 -4.38 16.68 8.15
N GLN A 397 -4.93 17.82 8.57
CA GLN A 397 -4.32 18.75 9.55
C GLN A 397 -5.10 18.85 10.85
N ASP A 398 -6.41 18.63 10.81
CA ASP A 398 -7.32 18.81 11.94
C ASP A 398 -8.08 17.51 12.23
N SER A 399 -7.99 17.04 13.48
CA SER A 399 -8.62 15.80 13.93
C SER A 399 -10.00 16.00 14.59
N THR A 400 -10.55 17.22 14.59
CA THR A 400 -11.81 17.55 15.28
C THR A 400 -12.97 16.65 14.84
N PHE A 401 -13.02 16.29 13.56
CA PHE A 401 -14.09 15.47 12.98
C PHE A 401 -13.70 14.03 12.67
N ASP A 402 -12.51 13.57 13.10
CA ASP A 402 -12.04 12.19 12.89
C ASP A 402 -13.02 11.14 13.43
N PHE A 403 -13.70 11.49 14.52
CA PHE A 403 -14.73 10.65 15.10
C PHE A 403 -15.87 10.35 14.12
N LEU A 404 -16.38 11.39 13.41
CA LEU A 404 -17.49 11.22 12.46
C LEU A 404 -17.10 10.38 11.25
N SER A 405 -15.90 10.60 10.70
CA SER A 405 -15.39 9.81 9.59
C SER A 405 -15.18 8.34 9.99
N SER A 406 -14.65 8.11 11.17
CA SER A 406 -14.45 6.76 11.72
C SER A 406 -15.77 6.04 11.98
N LEU A 407 -16.77 6.76 12.48
CA LEU A 407 -18.12 6.27 12.68
C LEU A 407 -18.75 5.89 11.34
N PHE A 408 -18.70 6.79 10.35
CA PHE A 408 -19.23 6.60 9.00
C PHE A 408 -18.65 5.35 8.35
N MET A 409 -17.31 5.24 8.31
CA MET A 409 -16.65 4.09 7.73
C MET A 409 -16.94 2.79 8.48
N SER A 410 -17.02 2.84 9.81
CA SER A 410 -17.35 1.65 10.60
C SER A 410 -18.75 1.12 10.27
N PHE A 411 -19.74 2.02 10.12
CA PHE A 411 -21.11 1.64 9.77
C PHE A 411 -21.25 1.16 8.33
N ILE A 412 -20.49 1.72 7.39
CA ILE A 412 -20.46 1.20 6.00
C ILE A 412 -20.13 -0.30 5.99
N PHE A 413 -19.04 -0.72 6.68
CA PHE A 413 -18.71 -2.15 6.76
C PHE A 413 -19.82 -2.98 7.39
N ILE A 414 -20.38 -2.50 8.51
CA ILE A 414 -21.42 -3.23 9.26
C ILE A 414 -22.67 -3.40 8.40
N LYS A 415 -23.13 -2.32 7.77
CA LYS A 415 -24.36 -2.32 6.99
C LYS A 415 -24.24 -3.12 5.70
N LEU A 416 -23.14 -2.97 4.97
CA LEU A 416 -22.91 -3.75 3.74
C LEU A 416 -22.77 -5.25 4.03
N VAL A 417 -22.07 -5.62 5.11
CA VAL A 417 -21.96 -7.03 5.51
C VAL A 417 -23.31 -7.60 5.91
N ARG A 418 -24.09 -6.89 6.76
CA ARG A 418 -25.42 -7.33 7.16
C ARG A 418 -26.37 -7.40 5.98
N TYR A 419 -26.32 -6.44 5.07
CA TYR A 419 -27.13 -6.46 3.86
C TYR A 419 -26.79 -7.68 2.98
N ALA A 420 -25.50 -7.99 2.80
CA ALA A 420 -25.08 -9.18 2.08
C ALA A 420 -25.60 -10.46 2.74
N ASP A 421 -25.51 -10.55 4.07
CA ASP A 421 -25.92 -11.74 4.83
C ASP A 421 -27.45 -11.93 4.84
N SER A 422 -28.25 -10.84 4.80
CA SER A 422 -29.72 -10.91 4.88
C SER A 422 -30.41 -10.91 3.52
N HIS A 423 -29.90 -10.20 2.52
CA HIS A 423 -30.54 -9.99 1.21
C HIS A 423 -29.69 -10.43 0.03
N GLY A 424 -28.42 -10.79 0.26
CA GLY A 424 -27.50 -11.15 -0.80
C GLY A 424 -27.72 -12.57 -1.31
N GLU A 425 -27.56 -12.78 -2.61
CA GLU A 425 -27.56 -14.12 -3.19
C GLU A 425 -26.31 -14.89 -2.74
N ASN A 426 -26.48 -15.98 -2.02
CA ASN A 426 -25.39 -16.75 -1.39
C ASN A 426 -24.50 -15.89 -0.45
N GLY A 427 -25.10 -14.92 0.25
CA GLY A 427 -24.36 -14.03 1.15
C GLY A 427 -23.47 -13.00 0.44
N LYS A 428 -23.71 -12.72 -0.84
CA LYS A 428 -22.93 -11.79 -1.65
C LYS A 428 -23.75 -10.56 -2.00
N LEU A 429 -23.11 -9.40 -2.02
CA LEU A 429 -23.75 -8.17 -2.51
C LEU A 429 -24.10 -8.28 -4.00
N PRO A 430 -25.28 -7.80 -4.44
CA PRO A 430 -25.64 -7.71 -5.84
C PRO A 430 -24.63 -6.90 -6.68
N ILE A 431 -24.09 -5.83 -6.11
CA ILE A 431 -23.01 -5.03 -6.72
C ILE A 431 -21.79 -5.12 -5.79
N PRO A 432 -20.63 -5.57 -6.31
CA PRO A 432 -19.39 -5.58 -5.53
C PRO A 432 -18.99 -4.17 -5.10
N VAL A 433 -18.42 -4.04 -3.91
CA VAL A 433 -18.01 -2.75 -3.37
C VAL A 433 -16.50 -2.74 -3.14
N HIS A 434 -15.81 -1.75 -3.68
CA HIS A 434 -14.40 -1.50 -3.44
C HIS A 434 -14.20 -0.29 -2.55
N ILE A 435 -13.50 -0.48 -1.43
CA ILE A 435 -13.19 0.57 -0.46
C ILE A 435 -11.76 1.04 -0.73
N LEU A 436 -11.60 2.31 -1.07
CA LEU A 436 -10.30 2.94 -1.30
C LEU A 436 -9.95 3.81 -0.09
N ALA A 437 -9.25 3.21 0.88
CA ALA A 437 -8.86 3.87 2.11
C ALA A 437 -7.52 4.62 1.90
N VAL A 438 -7.61 5.87 1.44
CA VAL A 438 -6.45 6.73 1.19
C VAL A 438 -6.01 7.37 2.50
N GLU A 439 -4.69 7.37 2.75
CA GLU A 439 -4.06 7.85 3.99
C GLU A 439 -4.64 7.19 5.26
N LEU A 440 -4.88 5.86 5.20
CA LEU A 440 -5.54 5.08 6.27
C LEU A 440 -4.93 5.30 7.66
N ALA A 441 -3.64 5.59 7.75
CA ALA A 441 -2.95 5.79 9.02
C ALA A 441 -2.85 7.27 9.45
N ASN A 442 -3.03 8.23 8.52
CA ASN A 442 -2.80 9.65 8.77
C ASN A 442 -3.99 10.54 8.39
N GLY A 443 -4.96 10.02 7.66
CA GLY A 443 -6.02 10.82 7.02
C GLY A 443 -7.29 11.01 7.84
N GLY A 444 -7.22 11.08 9.17
CA GLY A 444 -8.41 11.39 9.98
C GLY A 444 -9.46 10.29 10.07
N CYS A 445 -9.27 9.15 9.45
CA CYS A 445 -10.24 8.06 9.42
C CYS A 445 -9.67 6.75 9.99
N THR A 446 -9.93 6.48 11.27
CA THR A 446 -9.63 5.18 11.88
C THR A 446 -10.83 4.27 11.73
N ILE A 447 -10.65 3.11 11.12
CA ILE A 447 -11.72 2.12 11.02
C ILE A 447 -11.61 1.18 12.22
N ALA A 448 -12.53 1.29 13.18
CA ALA A 448 -12.53 0.43 14.36
C ALA A 448 -12.68 -1.06 13.96
N ASP A 449 -11.94 -1.94 14.65
CA ASP A 449 -11.94 -3.39 14.41
C ASP A 449 -11.65 -3.78 12.95
N LEU A 450 -10.81 -3.00 12.23
CA LEU A 450 -10.51 -3.26 10.82
C LEU A 450 -9.91 -4.66 10.59
N THR A 451 -9.14 -5.20 11.53
CA THR A 451 -8.59 -6.56 11.46
C THR A 451 -9.67 -7.62 11.28
N LYS A 452 -10.74 -7.53 12.09
CA LYS A 452 -11.89 -8.44 11.99
C LYS A 452 -12.69 -8.21 10.69
N LYS A 453 -12.89 -6.94 10.32
CA LYS A 453 -13.62 -6.57 9.11
C LYS A 453 -12.91 -7.10 7.87
N ILE A 454 -11.64 -6.81 7.66
CA ILE A 454 -10.87 -7.17 6.46
C ILE A 454 -10.78 -8.69 6.23
N SER A 455 -10.77 -9.48 7.31
CA SER A 455 -10.70 -10.94 7.22
C SER A 455 -12.00 -11.59 6.69
N THR A 456 -13.14 -10.92 6.82
CA THR A 456 -14.47 -11.48 6.55
C THR A 456 -15.15 -10.95 5.28
N ILE A 457 -14.67 -9.82 4.73
CA ILE A 457 -15.36 -9.11 3.64
C ILE A 457 -15.29 -9.81 2.28
N ARG A 458 -14.26 -10.63 2.02
CA ARG A 458 -14.04 -11.26 0.71
C ARG A 458 -15.25 -12.08 0.23
N SER A 459 -15.84 -12.90 1.11
CA SER A 459 -16.98 -13.76 0.76
C SER A 459 -18.23 -12.98 0.37
N ARG A 460 -18.32 -11.70 0.78
CA ARG A 460 -19.46 -10.80 0.56
C ARG A 460 -19.27 -9.86 -0.63
N GLN A 461 -18.23 -10.07 -1.44
CA GLN A 461 -17.84 -9.20 -2.57
C GLN A 461 -17.45 -7.78 -2.16
N LEU A 462 -16.93 -7.61 -0.96
CA LEU A 462 -16.25 -6.38 -0.57
C LEU A 462 -14.74 -6.57 -0.68
N SER A 463 -14.05 -5.50 -1.06
CA SER A 463 -12.58 -5.44 -1.10
C SER A 463 -12.08 -4.07 -0.65
N ILE A 464 -10.85 -4.01 -0.18
CA ILE A 464 -10.26 -2.77 0.32
C ILE A 464 -8.84 -2.57 -0.23
N SER A 465 -8.53 -1.33 -0.61
CA SER A 465 -7.17 -0.86 -0.85
C SER A 465 -6.73 0.02 0.32
N CYS A 466 -5.81 -0.48 1.13
CA CYS A 466 -5.21 0.24 2.25
C CYS A 466 -3.99 1.02 1.77
N ILE A 467 -4.12 2.35 1.62
CA ILE A 467 -3.03 3.22 1.17
C ILE A 467 -2.50 4.01 2.36
N PHE A 468 -1.21 3.91 2.63
CA PHE A 468 -0.56 4.59 3.76
C PHE A 468 0.88 5.01 3.42
N GLN A 469 1.44 5.91 4.23
CA GLN A 469 2.75 6.49 3.93
C GLN A 469 3.90 5.59 4.38
N ASN A 470 3.83 5.08 5.61
CA ASN A 470 4.88 4.28 6.22
C ASN A 470 4.32 3.36 7.32
N LEU A 471 5.12 2.39 7.74
CA LEU A 471 4.74 1.44 8.80
C LEU A 471 4.65 2.07 10.19
N PRO A 472 5.55 2.99 10.61
CA PRO A 472 5.42 3.63 11.92
C PRO A 472 4.06 4.29 12.14
N GLN A 473 3.49 4.96 11.14
CA GLN A 473 2.14 5.53 11.23
C GLN A 473 1.07 4.43 11.40
N MET A 474 1.20 3.33 10.65
CA MET A 474 0.30 2.17 10.78
C MET A 474 0.41 1.52 12.17
N GLN A 475 1.62 1.39 12.72
CA GLN A 475 1.86 0.84 14.06
C GLN A 475 1.23 1.70 15.16
N ASN A 476 1.32 3.03 15.03
CA ASN A 476 0.71 3.96 15.97
C ASN A 476 -0.83 3.92 15.89
N ARG A 477 -1.39 3.86 14.69
CA ARG A 477 -2.84 3.88 14.48
C ARG A 477 -3.51 2.53 14.80
N TYR A 478 -2.83 1.42 14.51
CA TYR A 478 -3.28 0.05 14.76
C TYR A 478 -2.25 -0.71 15.62
N PRO A 479 -2.20 -0.42 16.93
CA PRO A 479 -1.22 -0.98 17.84
C PRO A 479 -1.43 -2.49 18.06
N ASN A 480 -0.58 -3.11 18.89
CA ASN A 480 -0.67 -4.53 19.27
C ASN A 480 -0.66 -5.50 18.08
N ASN A 481 0.20 -5.23 17.08
CA ASN A 481 0.33 -6.00 15.85
C ASN A 481 -0.91 -6.01 14.93
N GLN A 482 -1.94 -5.24 15.21
CA GLN A 482 -3.11 -5.12 14.34
C GLN A 482 -2.73 -4.66 12.92
N TRP A 483 -1.75 -3.76 12.80
CA TRP A 483 -1.22 -3.32 11.51
C TRP A 483 -0.69 -4.47 10.65
N ALA A 484 0.01 -5.43 11.28
CA ALA A 484 0.57 -6.59 10.58
C ALA A 484 -0.54 -7.53 10.10
N GLU A 485 -1.60 -7.68 10.90
CA GLU A 485 -2.78 -8.46 10.56
C GLU A 485 -3.56 -7.84 9.40
N ILE A 486 -3.72 -6.50 9.39
CA ILE A 486 -4.35 -5.77 8.27
C ILE A 486 -3.55 -6.00 6.97
N ILE A 487 -2.24 -5.78 7.00
CA ILE A 487 -1.38 -5.98 5.81
C ILE A 487 -1.35 -7.46 5.40
N GLY A 488 -1.35 -8.37 6.37
CA GLY A 488 -1.39 -9.83 6.13
C GLY A 488 -2.66 -10.32 5.42
N ASN A 489 -3.77 -9.58 5.56
CA ASN A 489 -5.02 -9.82 4.84
C ASN A 489 -5.05 -9.20 3.43
N CYS A 490 -3.97 -8.56 2.98
CA CYS A 490 -3.80 -8.08 1.63
C CYS A 490 -2.87 -9.02 0.85
N ASP A 491 -3.42 -9.86 -0.03
CA ASP A 491 -2.63 -10.79 -0.84
C ASP A 491 -1.70 -10.06 -1.83
N THR A 492 -1.99 -8.80 -2.12
CA THR A 492 -1.20 -7.93 -2.98
C THR A 492 -0.65 -6.75 -2.17
N GLN A 493 0.65 -6.57 -2.21
CA GLN A 493 1.33 -5.41 -1.62
C GLN A 493 2.07 -4.67 -2.74
N LEU A 494 1.79 -3.37 -2.87
CA LEU A 494 2.42 -2.49 -3.84
C LEU A 494 3.29 -1.47 -3.10
N PHE A 495 4.59 -1.56 -3.29
CA PHE A 495 5.55 -0.64 -2.69
C PHE A 495 6.00 0.42 -3.71
N LEU A 496 5.71 1.68 -3.41
CA LEU A 496 6.00 2.84 -4.25
C LEU A 496 7.20 3.67 -3.76
N GLY A 497 7.82 3.27 -2.65
CA GLY A 497 8.95 3.94 -2.03
C GLY A 497 8.66 4.36 -0.59
N CYS A 498 9.71 4.43 0.23
CA CYS A 498 9.66 4.88 1.62
C CYS A 498 10.86 5.79 1.93
N THR A 499 10.77 6.51 3.05
CA THR A 499 11.83 7.36 3.58
C THR A 499 12.25 6.95 4.99
N ASP A 500 11.60 5.94 5.56
CA ASP A 500 11.86 5.45 6.91
C ASP A 500 12.47 4.05 6.89
N ASP A 501 13.33 3.80 7.88
CA ASP A 501 14.09 2.56 8.01
C ASP A 501 13.20 1.35 8.38
N THR A 502 12.13 1.55 9.15
CA THR A 502 11.22 0.47 9.56
C THR A 502 10.51 -0.14 8.36
N THR A 503 9.97 0.71 7.47
CA THR A 503 9.35 0.25 6.23
C THR A 503 10.38 -0.38 5.30
N ALA A 504 11.57 0.20 5.19
CA ALA A 504 12.65 -0.34 4.36
C ALA A 504 13.06 -1.75 4.82
N ARG A 505 13.23 -1.96 6.13
CA ARG A 505 13.54 -3.29 6.69
C ARG A 505 12.42 -4.30 6.43
N TYR A 506 11.17 -3.89 6.62
CA TYR A 506 10.02 -4.76 6.33
C TYR A 506 10.02 -5.25 4.88
N ILE A 507 10.21 -4.35 3.92
CA ILE A 507 10.26 -4.71 2.49
C ILE A 507 11.49 -5.56 2.17
N SER A 508 12.65 -5.24 2.76
CA SER A 508 13.88 -6.04 2.65
C SER A 508 13.67 -7.47 3.17
N ASP A 509 13.02 -7.63 4.33
CA ASP A 509 12.70 -8.96 4.87
C ASP A 509 11.73 -9.74 3.98
N ARG A 510 10.73 -9.07 3.41
CA ARG A 510 9.80 -9.64 2.43
C ARG A 510 10.48 -10.03 1.11
N SER A 511 11.59 -9.39 0.77
CA SER A 511 12.36 -9.75 -0.43
C SER A 511 13.04 -11.12 -0.31
N GLY A 512 13.25 -11.58 0.92
CA GLY A 512 13.85 -12.87 1.22
C GLY A 512 15.37 -12.88 1.06
N ASP A 513 15.95 -14.05 1.34
CA ASP A 513 17.39 -14.27 1.29
C ASP A 513 17.81 -14.95 -0.01
N VAL A 514 18.97 -14.57 -0.52
CA VAL A 514 19.62 -15.14 -1.70
C VAL A 514 21.02 -15.61 -1.35
N SER A 515 21.45 -16.67 -2.02
CA SER A 515 22.84 -17.13 -1.96
C SER A 515 23.67 -16.38 -3.00
N ILE A 516 24.76 -15.78 -2.58
CA ILE A 516 25.69 -15.07 -3.45
C ILE A 516 27.08 -15.70 -3.44
N ASN A 517 27.80 -15.61 -4.54
CA ASN A 517 29.20 -16.04 -4.60
C ASN A 517 30.08 -14.91 -4.10
N VAL A 518 30.86 -15.17 -3.07
CA VAL A 518 31.83 -14.24 -2.48
C VAL A 518 33.23 -14.72 -2.80
N ALA A 519 34.03 -13.89 -3.46
CA ALA A 519 35.45 -14.10 -3.69
C ALA A 519 36.26 -13.20 -2.76
N SER A 520 37.09 -13.81 -1.91
CA SER A 520 38.03 -13.10 -1.04
C SER A 520 39.44 -13.32 -1.59
N GLN A 521 40.16 -12.23 -1.86
CA GLN A 521 41.56 -12.27 -2.30
C GLN A 521 42.42 -11.79 -1.14
N SER A 522 43.36 -12.64 -0.69
CA SER A 522 44.38 -12.24 0.26
C SER A 522 45.72 -12.26 -0.42
N GLN A 523 46.47 -11.18 -0.23
CA GLN A 523 47.83 -11.03 -0.71
C GLN A 523 48.77 -11.02 0.48
N HIS A 524 49.69 -11.99 0.55
CA HIS A 524 50.79 -11.96 1.50
C HIS A 524 51.98 -11.16 0.92
N LEU A 525 52.29 -10.03 1.54
CA LEU A 525 53.49 -9.25 1.25
C LEU A 525 54.57 -9.66 2.26
N ASN A 526 55.49 -10.54 1.86
CA ASN A 526 56.67 -10.86 2.66
C ASN A 526 57.73 -9.78 2.46
N SER A 527 57.89 -8.91 3.45
CA SER A 527 58.79 -7.74 3.38
C SER A 527 60.27 -8.02 3.70
N ILE A 528 60.70 -9.26 3.90
CA ILE A 528 62.02 -9.55 4.48
C ILE A 528 62.92 -10.48 3.61
N ARG A 529 62.50 -10.93 2.44
CA ARG A 529 63.37 -11.74 1.56
C ARG A 529 63.51 -11.11 0.17
N LEU A 530 64.72 -10.63 -0.13
CA LEU A 530 65.06 -9.98 -1.40
C LEU A 530 65.09 -10.94 -2.62
N SER A 531 64.91 -12.25 -2.44
CA SER A 531 65.09 -13.23 -3.53
C SER A 531 63.81 -13.83 -4.12
N ASP A 532 62.65 -13.67 -3.50
CA ASP A 532 61.41 -14.23 -4.04
C ASP A 532 60.28 -13.17 -4.08
N TYR A 533 60.34 -12.33 -5.12
CA TYR A 533 59.32 -11.31 -5.36
C TYR A 533 58.15 -11.86 -6.21
N THR A 534 57.57 -12.99 -5.80
CA THR A 534 56.30 -13.48 -6.34
C THR A 534 55.25 -13.30 -5.25
N PRO A 535 54.32 -12.32 -5.38
CA PRO A 535 53.25 -12.19 -4.42
C PRO A 535 52.37 -13.42 -4.50
N GLU A 536 52.21 -14.15 -3.37
CA GLU A 536 51.25 -15.25 -3.29
C GLU A 536 49.86 -14.69 -3.23
N TYR A 537 49.11 -14.88 -4.29
CA TYR A 537 47.67 -14.58 -4.34
C TYR A 537 46.87 -15.82 -3.95
N ARG A 538 46.15 -15.72 -2.84
CA ARG A 538 45.17 -16.74 -2.45
C ARG A 538 43.78 -16.21 -2.70
N GLU A 539 43.06 -16.83 -3.62
CA GLU A 539 41.62 -16.57 -3.84
C GLU A 539 40.83 -17.67 -3.13
N THR A 540 39.98 -17.25 -2.17
CA THR A 540 39.03 -18.13 -1.49
C THR A 540 37.65 -17.79 -2.00
N ARG A 541 36.97 -18.76 -2.59
CA ARG A 541 35.57 -18.62 -3.06
C ARG A 541 34.66 -19.30 -2.04
N SER A 542 33.65 -18.57 -1.58
CA SER A 542 32.65 -19.05 -0.63
C SER A 542 31.26 -18.59 -1.08
N THR A 543 30.22 -19.25 -0.53
CA THR A 543 28.84 -18.82 -0.71
C THR A 543 28.44 -18.00 0.51
N GLY A 544 27.88 -16.82 0.29
CA GLY A 544 27.39 -15.91 1.33
C GLY A 544 25.87 -15.77 1.30
N ARG A 545 25.31 -15.36 2.44
CA ARG A 545 23.91 -14.98 2.57
C ARG A 545 23.75 -13.47 2.34
N ARG A 546 22.73 -13.07 1.57
CA ARG A 546 22.36 -11.67 1.36
C ARG A 546 20.87 -11.54 1.20
N LYS A 547 20.26 -10.44 1.64
CA LYS A 547 18.89 -10.08 1.24
C LYS A 547 18.85 -9.80 -0.26
N LEU A 548 17.77 -10.21 -0.94
CA LEU A 548 17.57 -9.89 -2.35
C LEU A 548 17.61 -8.36 -2.57
N MET A 549 16.96 -7.61 -1.67
CA MET A 549 17.10 -6.16 -1.55
C MET A 549 17.47 -5.80 -0.11
N THR A 550 18.58 -5.13 0.09
CA THR A 550 18.96 -4.59 1.40
C THR A 550 18.14 -3.35 1.76
N PRO A 551 18.01 -2.97 3.05
CA PRO A 551 17.21 -1.79 3.43
C PRO A 551 17.66 -0.50 2.73
N ASP A 552 18.95 -0.31 2.53
CA ASP A 552 19.51 0.84 1.82
C ASP A 552 19.18 0.84 0.31
N GLU A 553 19.09 -0.33 -0.32
CA GLU A 553 18.63 -0.47 -1.71
C GLU A 553 17.13 -0.19 -1.83
N VAL A 554 16.34 -0.57 -0.82
CA VAL A 554 14.90 -0.24 -0.75
C VAL A 554 14.69 1.27 -0.61
N LEU A 555 15.48 1.94 0.26
CA LEU A 555 15.42 3.39 0.44
C LEU A 555 15.83 4.16 -0.83
N ARG A 556 16.74 3.59 -1.61
CA ARG A 556 17.24 4.18 -2.88
C ARG A 556 16.47 3.72 -4.11
N LEU A 557 15.30 3.09 -3.95
CA LEU A 557 14.48 2.69 -5.10
C LEU A 557 14.17 3.94 -5.95
N PRO A 558 14.46 3.95 -7.25
CA PRO A 558 14.17 5.06 -8.15
C PRO A 558 12.69 5.49 -8.09
N LEU A 559 12.44 6.80 -8.20
CA LEU A 559 11.10 7.37 -8.05
C LEU A 559 10.08 6.88 -9.07
N ASP A 560 10.51 6.41 -10.21
CA ASP A 560 9.69 5.84 -11.29
C ASP A 560 9.43 4.34 -11.13
N GLN A 561 10.08 3.68 -10.16
CA GLN A 561 9.98 2.25 -9.93
C GLN A 561 9.09 1.89 -8.75
N ALA A 562 8.55 0.68 -8.80
CA ALA A 562 7.72 0.08 -7.77
C ALA A 562 8.03 -1.41 -7.62
N LEU A 563 7.67 -1.98 -6.47
CA LEU A 563 7.77 -3.41 -6.22
C LEU A 563 6.37 -3.98 -6.00
N ILE A 564 6.07 -5.07 -6.69
CA ILE A 564 4.86 -5.86 -6.50
C ILE A 564 5.22 -7.11 -5.71
N ILE A 565 4.56 -7.30 -4.57
CA ILE A 565 4.71 -8.46 -3.70
C ILE A 565 3.36 -9.18 -3.65
N LEU A 566 3.29 -10.38 -4.20
CA LEU A 566 2.10 -11.22 -4.21
C LEU A 566 2.28 -12.41 -3.26
N ARG A 567 1.21 -12.81 -2.59
CA ARG A 567 1.23 -13.98 -1.71
C ARG A 567 1.71 -15.23 -2.47
N GLY A 568 2.75 -15.89 -1.94
CA GLY A 568 3.30 -17.12 -2.52
C GLY A 568 4.13 -16.93 -3.79
N GLN A 569 4.49 -15.68 -4.14
CA GLN A 569 5.27 -15.36 -5.33
C GLN A 569 6.55 -14.61 -4.99
N LYS A 570 7.50 -14.63 -5.91
CA LYS A 570 8.69 -13.79 -5.87
C LYS A 570 8.33 -12.33 -6.16
N ILE A 571 9.18 -11.41 -5.73
CA ILE A 571 8.99 -9.97 -5.96
C ILE A 571 9.14 -9.64 -7.45
N LEU A 572 8.26 -8.78 -7.95
CA LEU A 572 8.38 -8.21 -9.29
C LEU A 572 8.71 -6.71 -9.19
N LYS A 573 9.82 -6.31 -9.80
CA LYS A 573 10.21 -4.90 -9.97
C LYS A 573 9.57 -4.38 -11.26
N VAL A 574 8.86 -3.25 -11.18
CA VAL A 574 8.11 -2.63 -12.28
C VAL A 574 8.29 -1.12 -12.28
N GLU A 575 7.95 -0.47 -13.38
CA GLU A 575 7.78 0.98 -13.44
C GLU A 575 6.39 1.36 -12.91
N LYS A 576 6.27 2.53 -12.28
CA LYS A 576 4.97 3.09 -11.88
C LYS A 576 4.13 3.42 -13.11
N PHE A 577 2.85 3.10 -13.06
CA PHE A 577 1.92 3.46 -14.13
C PHE A 577 1.21 4.77 -13.77
N ASP A 578 1.57 5.85 -14.43
CA ASP A 578 0.89 7.13 -14.23
C ASP A 578 -0.53 7.08 -14.83
N TYR A 579 -1.53 7.57 -14.09
CA TYR A 579 -2.94 7.57 -14.52
C TYR A 579 -3.18 8.31 -15.83
N THR A 580 -2.32 9.28 -16.19
CA THR A 580 -2.42 10.01 -17.46
C THR A 580 -2.23 9.13 -18.69
N LEU A 581 -1.61 7.96 -18.52
CA LEU A 581 -1.46 6.93 -19.55
C LEU A 581 -2.73 6.07 -19.71
N HIS A 582 -3.65 6.14 -18.74
CA HIS A 582 -4.89 5.38 -18.80
C HIS A 582 -5.89 6.03 -19.77
N PRO A 583 -6.59 5.27 -20.65
CA PRO A 583 -7.54 5.85 -21.62
C PRO A 583 -8.62 6.72 -20.98
N GLU A 584 -9.10 6.35 -19.80
CA GLU A 584 -10.14 7.08 -19.07
C GLU A 584 -9.69 8.45 -18.53
N SER A 585 -8.39 8.68 -18.40
CA SER A 585 -7.86 9.95 -17.88
C SER A 585 -8.27 11.16 -18.73
N LYS A 586 -8.50 10.95 -20.03
CA LYS A 586 -8.93 12.00 -20.97
C LYS A 586 -10.37 12.48 -20.74
N LYS A 587 -11.15 11.72 -19.98
CA LYS A 587 -12.55 12.03 -19.64
C LYS A 587 -12.69 12.77 -18.32
N LEU A 588 -11.59 13.03 -17.62
CA LEU A 588 -11.61 13.73 -16.35
C LEU A 588 -11.93 15.21 -16.56
N VAL A 589 -12.90 15.70 -15.78
CA VAL A 589 -13.25 17.11 -15.69
C VAL A 589 -13.18 17.49 -14.22
N SER A 590 -12.32 18.45 -13.89
CA SER A 590 -12.12 18.88 -12.51
C SER A 590 -13.30 19.72 -12.01
N CYS A 591 -13.70 19.50 -10.75
CA CYS A 591 -14.67 20.30 -10.01
C CYS A 591 -14.15 20.58 -8.59
N ARG A 592 -14.83 21.45 -7.83
CA ARG A 592 -14.46 21.72 -6.43
C ARG A 592 -15.47 21.06 -5.49
N ALA A 593 -15.00 20.56 -4.36
CA ALA A 593 -15.90 20.03 -3.32
C ALA A 593 -16.80 21.12 -2.72
N THR A 594 -16.35 22.37 -2.73
CA THR A 594 -17.13 23.53 -2.29
C THR A 594 -18.27 23.92 -3.22
N ASP A 595 -18.28 23.44 -4.46
CA ASP A 595 -19.37 23.69 -5.43
C ASP A 595 -20.55 22.73 -5.23
N HIS A 596 -20.40 21.72 -4.36
CA HIS A 596 -21.47 20.79 -4.03
C HIS A 596 -22.51 21.47 -3.13
N VAL A 597 -23.77 21.41 -3.54
CA VAL A 597 -24.90 21.89 -2.73
C VAL A 597 -25.77 20.68 -2.37
N PRO A 598 -25.79 20.26 -1.10
CA PRO A 598 -26.61 19.12 -0.66
C PRO A 598 -28.11 19.44 -0.71
N GLU A 599 -28.94 18.41 -0.75
CA GLU A 599 -30.39 18.55 -0.85
C GLU A 599 -31.00 19.23 0.38
N TRP A 600 -30.50 18.92 1.60
CA TRP A 600 -30.99 19.54 2.84
C TRP A 600 -30.82 21.06 2.81
N ARG A 601 -29.70 21.57 2.29
CA ARG A 601 -29.42 22.99 2.19
C ARG A 601 -30.26 23.68 1.12
N ARG A 602 -30.54 22.99 0.00
CA ARG A 602 -31.49 23.50 -1.04
C ARG A 602 -32.89 23.66 -0.48
N ARG A 603 -33.36 22.73 0.36
CA ARG A 603 -34.67 22.79 1.04
C ARG A 603 -34.76 23.96 2.01
N GLU A 604 -33.71 24.25 2.79
CA GLU A 604 -33.66 25.41 3.67
C GLU A 604 -33.73 26.73 2.89
N GLN A 605 -33.00 26.83 1.79
CA GLN A 605 -33.02 28.03 0.94
C GLN A 605 -34.38 28.24 0.27
N SER A 606 -35.08 27.19 -0.14
CA SER A 606 -36.41 27.26 -0.73
C SER A 606 -37.48 27.55 0.32
N GLY A 607 -37.33 27.08 1.56
CA GLY A 607 -38.25 27.33 2.67
C GLY A 607 -38.19 28.76 3.20
N THR A 608 -37.08 29.47 3.01
CA THR A 608 -36.92 30.87 3.46
C THR A 608 -37.54 31.88 2.49
N SER A 609 -37.82 31.49 1.24
CA SER A 609 -38.47 32.35 0.25
C SER A 609 -40.01 32.36 0.35
N GLY A 610 -40.61 31.64 1.28
CA GLY A 610 -42.04 31.45 1.47
C GLY A 610 -42.65 32.16 2.70
N LYS A 611 -42.07 33.27 3.22
CA LYS A 611 -42.81 34.11 4.16
C LYS A 611 -43.81 34.94 3.38
N PRO A 612 -45.14 34.81 3.61
CA PRO A 612 -46.11 35.66 2.97
C PRO A 612 -45.90 37.10 3.45
N THR A 613 -45.56 37.97 2.52
CA THR A 613 -45.68 39.41 2.71
C THR A 613 -47.15 39.69 2.96
N THR A 614 -47.54 39.94 4.20
CA THR A 614 -48.84 40.50 4.53
C THR A 614 -48.94 41.85 3.83
N SER A 615 -49.66 41.89 2.74
CA SER A 615 -50.14 43.13 2.11
C SER A 615 -51.01 43.88 3.09
N ARG A 616 -50.47 44.95 3.70
CA ARG A 616 -51.26 46.00 4.31
C ARG A 616 -51.82 46.84 3.16
N THR A 617 -53.11 46.69 2.92
CA THR A 617 -53.92 47.67 2.19
C THR A 617 -53.87 48.98 2.94
N SER A 618 -53.32 50.02 2.33
CA SER A 618 -53.51 51.41 2.74
C SER A 618 -54.24 52.12 1.59
N SER A 619 -55.44 52.60 1.92
CA SER A 619 -56.19 53.58 1.12
C SER A 619 -55.49 54.92 1.08
N PRO A 620 -55.75 55.77 0.06
CA PRO A 620 -55.03 57.01 -0.17
C PRO A 620 -55.73 58.17 0.50
N ASP A 621 -54.96 59.15 1.02
CA ASP A 621 -55.36 60.57 0.91
C ASP A 621 -54.22 61.53 1.23
N SER A 622 -54.16 62.55 0.33
CA SER A 622 -53.77 63.95 0.47
C SER A 622 -52.32 64.39 0.75
N ALA A 623 -51.71 64.92 -0.25
CA ALA A 623 -51.22 66.30 -0.49
C ALA A 623 -50.39 67.00 0.60
N GLY A 624 -49.23 67.52 0.20
CA GLY A 624 -48.53 68.60 0.86
C GLY A 624 -47.01 68.66 0.61
N GLU A 625 -46.63 69.32 -0.40
CA GLU A 625 -45.53 70.24 -0.62
C GLU A 625 -44.29 70.30 0.31
N ALA A 626 -43.16 70.19 -0.32
CA ALA A 626 -42.09 71.18 -0.53
C ALA A 626 -40.86 71.21 0.36
N GLU A 627 -39.78 71.25 -0.37
CA GLU A 627 -38.52 71.96 -0.16
C GLU A 627 -37.37 71.44 0.66
N THR A 628 -36.36 71.05 -0.08
CA THR A 628 -34.96 71.56 -0.14
C THR A 628 -34.09 71.58 1.05
N SER A 629 -32.98 70.97 0.89
CA SER A 629 -31.59 71.46 0.92
C SER A 629 -30.61 70.59 1.65
N SER A 630 -29.69 70.06 0.91
CA SER A 630 -28.22 70.16 0.97
C SER A 630 -27.56 70.10 2.37
N SER A 631 -26.68 69.15 2.54
CA SER A 631 -25.24 69.43 2.51
C SER A 631 -24.40 68.26 2.99
N ARG A 632 -23.34 68.07 2.29
CA ARG A 632 -22.13 67.28 2.55
C ARG A 632 -21.53 67.55 3.96
N ARG A 633 -20.83 66.52 4.43
CA ARG A 633 -19.43 66.44 4.97
C ARG A 633 -19.20 65.03 5.44
N GLU A 634 -18.37 64.26 4.82
CA GLU A 634 -16.91 64.05 4.94
C GLU A 634 -16.39 64.32 6.31
N ASP A 635 -15.75 63.26 6.85
CA ASP A 635 -14.43 63.21 7.49
C ASP A 635 -14.37 61.96 8.37
N SER A 636 -13.54 61.03 8.05
CA SER A 636 -12.09 60.85 8.15
C SER A 636 -11.69 60.00 9.39
N TYR A 637 -11.00 58.95 9.08
CA TYR A 637 -10.12 58.17 9.96
C TYR A 637 -9.13 59.05 10.75
N PRO A 638 -8.57 58.56 11.89
CA PRO A 638 -7.20 58.09 11.77
C PRO A 638 -6.82 56.89 12.66
N SER A 639 -6.01 56.00 12.17
CA SER A 639 -4.86 55.42 12.88
C SER A 639 -3.75 56.48 12.94
N PRO A 640 -2.81 56.53 13.91
CA PRO A 640 -1.63 55.71 13.80
C PRO A 640 -0.83 55.43 15.07
N LEU A 641 0.10 54.44 14.96
CA LEU A 641 1.52 54.44 15.38
C LEU A 641 1.91 54.78 16.85
N SER A 642 2.61 53.90 17.54
CA SER A 642 4.08 53.84 17.60
C SER A 642 4.56 53.03 18.79
N GLN A 643 5.54 52.19 18.56
CA GLN A 643 6.56 51.77 19.52
C GLN A 643 7.47 52.97 19.86
N PRO A 644 8.37 52.96 20.88
CA PRO A 644 9.33 51.92 21.21
C PRO A 644 9.80 51.83 22.67
N GLY A 645 10.67 50.86 22.94
CA GLY A 645 11.81 51.12 23.86
C GLY A 645 12.01 50.17 25.02
N ASP A 646 12.93 49.26 24.85
CA ASP A 646 14.04 48.84 25.71
C ASP A 646 13.94 49.00 27.24
N HIS A 647 14.25 47.91 27.95
CA HIS A 647 15.45 47.78 28.81
C HIS A 647 15.42 46.55 29.76
N LEU A 648 16.45 45.72 29.57
CA LEU A 648 17.37 45.17 30.58
C LEU A 648 17.06 43.92 31.40
N LYS A 649 17.81 42.90 31.01
CA LYS A 649 18.81 42.12 31.79
C LYS A 649 18.39 41.13 32.87
N ASN A 650 18.84 39.92 32.59
CA ASN A 650 19.59 39.02 33.49
C ASN A 650 18.93 38.39 34.71
N LYS A 651 18.84 37.07 34.69
CA LYS A 651 19.69 36.22 35.56
C LYS A 651 19.52 34.74 35.30
N ASN A 652 20.62 34.13 34.92
CA ASN A 652 20.91 32.70 35.02
C ASN A 652 20.63 32.18 36.44
N ARG A 653 20.09 30.96 36.53
CA ARG A 653 20.45 30.03 37.60
C ARG A 653 20.35 28.60 37.09
N ILE A 654 21.51 28.03 36.89
CA ILE A 654 21.85 26.61 36.80
C ILE A 654 21.56 25.99 38.16
N ILE A 655 20.88 24.85 38.19
CA ILE A 655 21.02 23.87 39.29
C ILE A 655 21.20 22.50 38.61
N GLN A 656 22.44 22.02 38.65
CA GLN A 656 22.82 20.61 38.61
C GLN A 656 22.53 19.98 39.98
N THR A 657 22.05 18.77 39.98
CA THR A 657 22.33 17.67 40.94
C THR A 657 21.56 16.45 40.38
N ASP A 658 21.99 15.33 40.29
CA ASP A 658 23.06 14.41 40.63
C ASP A 658 22.50 12.98 40.36
N LYS A 659 23.34 12.17 39.77
CA LYS A 659 23.14 10.73 39.62
C LYS A 659 23.25 10.04 40.98
N LYS A 660 22.43 8.99 41.19
CA LYS A 660 22.85 7.68 41.76
C LYS A 660 21.68 6.70 41.71
N SER A 661 21.77 5.69 40.85
CA SER A 661 21.87 4.26 41.14
C SER A 661 20.97 3.70 42.26
N ILE A 662 20.24 2.63 41.95
CA ILE A 662 20.37 1.32 42.60
C ILE A 662 19.59 0.28 41.76
N LEU A 663 20.30 -0.78 41.46
CA LEU A 663 19.87 -2.11 41.03
C LEU A 663 18.89 -2.75 42.03
N SER A 664 17.83 -3.35 41.58
CA SER A 664 17.44 -4.74 41.85
C SER A 664 16.37 -5.17 40.83
#